data_779d22ed4de1393c922f0aece4a4fde4
#
_entry.id   779d22ed4de1393c922f0aece4a4fde4
#
_cell.length_a   1.000
_cell.length_b   1.000
_cell.length_c   1.000
_cell.angle_alpha   90.00
_cell.angle_beta   90.00
_cell.angle_gamma   90.00
#
_symmetry.space_group_name_H-M   'P 1'
#
loop_
_entity.id
_entity.type
_entity.pdbx_description
1 polymer ?
#
loop_
_entity_poly.entity_id
_entity_poly.type
_entity_poly.pdbx_seq_one_letter_code
_entity_poly.pdbx_strand_id
1 'polypeptide(L)'
;AYEIRLSLVGSEMCIRDRVIADRISVTVTMDEREDAFSPGKPYQLFFMSKQMIRTLAGLTRDLENPVYLKPSGQSRFAQAPALQFLEKNIFRYRKGVYAEEQQEIKIFTAPSPLEEMREAARRMSELVRTCGYRYGEIAVITGNLEEYARLAAQVFEEADIPYFIDEKHSVMMNPFVEYLRAAMEMAVQGFPYESVFRYLRCGMSEVTREQADKLENYVLALGIRGYKKWSEKWVRVYRGMEAEKIQELNEIREIFAEEVKELAQGFGSGKKTVEEYCRILYEFIQKSNVWQKLKRQERKFKESGDKAMEKEYNQIYGIVMDLLDKMVEILGEETVNRQEFRQLLESGLSQAKVALIPPSIDQVMVGDMERSRLKEIKALFFVGVNEGNIPKSTQTGGILSELDRDFFQEQGVELAPGPKELMNMQRFYLYLNMTKPGEKLILSYSDTNAKGEGISPAYLIGSIRSLYPKLEIEGGAGVRPHKNSINNYCYPENPEAGIDLFLEKLVQETEKEHEDILEQADETDAMFGELYSWYLRNPEYRSRVQKLVQSAFAGKPEDIISQSVAKALYGEVSPYSATRLERFAACAFAHFLQYGMKLTERVEYEFKPMDMGNVMHEALESFAEEVRKRGMKWTELTEQERNEIADRCLDNIVADYGNTVLKSSARNEYMIERTRRILRRTVWALQKQLEQGEFQPEGFEVTFGGGRIDRVDIMEDQNKVYVKVIDYKTGNTSFDLVYLYHGLQLQLMIYLDGALRVEQKKYPDKEIIPAGVFYYNIKDPMIQEKIDADVEAVSAGLMKELKMNGLVQADPELVYRMDSSLGSIPVAFNKDGSFRKNSSVADRTQFAVLGRYVRTKIEKIRSSILEGDAEVSPYELGKKNACTYCPYMTVCGFDRRLSGYEFRRLKNFSDEELWKAFDREAE
;
A
#
# COMPACT_ATOMS: atom_id res chain seq x y z
N ALA A 1 -10.79 48.15 -16.35
CA ALA A 1 -11.95 47.92 -15.52
C ALA A 1 -11.66 46.72 -14.64
N TYR A 2 -11.63 46.93 -13.31
CA TYR A 2 -11.47 45.80 -12.38
C TYR A 2 -12.84 45.18 -12.11
N GLU A 3 -13.01 43.89 -12.33
CA GLU A 3 -14.21 43.17 -11.87
C GLU A 3 -14.12 43.05 -10.34
N ILE A 4 -14.95 43.78 -9.64
CA ILE A 4 -15.05 43.71 -8.17
C ILE A 4 -15.84 42.44 -7.84
N ARG A 5 -15.23 41.49 -7.15
CA ARG A 5 -15.92 40.34 -6.58
C ARG A 5 -16.92 40.79 -5.53
N LEU A 6 -18.09 40.16 -5.45
CA LEU A 6 -19.09 40.42 -4.42
C LEU A 6 -18.53 40.33 -2.98
N SER A 7 -17.56 39.42 -2.76
CA SER A 7 -16.85 39.25 -1.48
C SER A 7 -15.79 40.31 -1.17
N LEU A 8 -15.48 41.21 -2.09
CA LEU A 8 -14.48 42.26 -1.93
C LEU A 8 -15.12 43.65 -1.67
N VAL A 9 -16.44 43.72 -1.58
CA VAL A 9 -17.12 44.96 -1.22
C VAL A 9 -16.84 45.26 0.25
N GLY A 10 -16.09 46.36 0.51
CA GLY A 10 -15.60 46.69 1.83
C GLY A 10 -14.14 46.30 2.09
N SER A 11 -13.45 45.61 1.12
CA SER A 11 -12.02 45.34 1.23
C SER A 11 -11.19 46.61 1.22
N GLU A 12 -9.99 46.58 1.81
CA GLU A 12 -9.04 47.68 1.82
C GLU A 12 -8.79 48.28 0.42
N MET A 13 -8.82 47.45 -0.62
CA MET A 13 -8.63 47.87 -2.01
C MET A 13 -9.75 48.81 -2.48
N CYS A 14 -11.01 48.50 -2.19
CA CYS A 14 -12.14 49.39 -2.52
C CYS A 14 -12.13 50.67 -1.72
N ILE A 15 -11.70 50.60 -0.46
CA ILE A 15 -11.56 51.78 0.41
C ILE A 15 -10.44 52.69 -0.09
N ARG A 16 -9.30 52.14 -0.51
CA ARG A 16 -8.14 52.83 -1.03
C ARG A 16 -8.45 53.49 -2.38
N ASP A 17 -9.09 52.76 -3.29
CA ASP A 17 -9.48 53.29 -4.61
C ASP A 17 -10.48 54.44 -4.48
N ARG A 18 -11.39 54.39 -3.52
CA ARG A 18 -12.35 55.49 -3.23
C ARG A 18 -11.67 56.77 -2.81
N VAL A 19 -10.53 56.68 -2.14
CA VAL A 19 -9.79 57.88 -1.67
C VAL A 19 -8.94 58.52 -2.78
N ILE A 20 -8.54 57.71 -3.79
CA ILE A 20 -7.59 58.12 -4.82
C ILE A 20 -8.27 58.37 -6.18
N ALA A 21 -9.37 57.69 -6.47
CA ALA A 21 -10.03 57.80 -7.77
C ALA A 21 -11.06 58.92 -7.83
N ASP A 22 -10.98 59.75 -8.86
CA ASP A 22 -11.97 60.78 -9.14
C ASP A 22 -13.33 60.25 -9.55
N ARG A 23 -13.34 59.06 -10.17
CA ARG A 23 -14.57 58.38 -10.63
C ARG A 23 -14.41 56.88 -10.58
N ILE A 24 -15.39 56.18 -10.04
CA ILE A 24 -15.48 54.71 -10.01
C ILE A 24 -16.71 54.25 -10.79
N SER A 25 -16.52 53.38 -11.75
CA SER A 25 -17.61 52.75 -12.51
C SER A 25 -17.68 51.26 -12.17
N VAL A 26 -18.86 50.77 -11.78
CA VAL A 26 -19.09 49.37 -11.40
C VAL A 26 -20.16 48.77 -12.32
N THR A 27 -19.83 47.65 -12.95
CA THR A 27 -20.77 46.85 -13.77
C THR A 27 -21.34 45.72 -12.95
N VAL A 28 -22.67 45.56 -13.01
CA VAL A 28 -23.39 44.57 -12.23
C VAL A 28 -24.38 43.83 -13.10
N THR A 29 -24.47 42.51 -12.97
CA THR A 29 -25.48 41.71 -13.65
C THR A 29 -26.81 41.79 -12.89
N MET A 30 -27.87 42.24 -13.58
CA MET A 30 -29.20 42.38 -13.00
C MET A 30 -30.28 42.29 -14.08
N ASP A 31 -31.51 41.97 -13.73
CA ASP A 31 -32.66 42.04 -14.62
C ASP A 31 -33.10 43.51 -14.81
N GLU A 32 -33.30 43.92 -16.05
CA GLU A 32 -33.78 45.29 -16.39
C GLU A 32 -35.15 45.62 -15.79
N ARG A 33 -35.94 44.61 -15.45
CA ARG A 33 -37.28 44.74 -14.86
C ARG A 33 -37.25 44.95 -13.35
N GLU A 34 -36.08 44.87 -12.71
CA GLU A 34 -35.91 44.99 -11.29
C GLU A 34 -35.27 46.36 -10.94
N ASP A 35 -35.83 47.06 -9.92
CA ASP A 35 -35.19 48.27 -9.40
C ASP A 35 -33.88 47.96 -8.69
N ALA A 36 -32.78 48.58 -9.16
CA ALA A 36 -31.42 48.33 -8.67
C ALA A 36 -31.22 48.74 -7.19
N PHE A 37 -31.94 49.69 -6.70
CA PHE A 37 -31.81 50.27 -5.36
C PHE A 37 -32.81 49.72 -4.36
N SER A 38 -33.75 48.87 -4.81
CA SER A 38 -34.72 48.23 -3.91
C SER A 38 -34.05 47.24 -2.97
N PRO A 39 -34.53 47.10 -1.72
CA PRO A 39 -33.88 46.23 -0.74
C PRO A 39 -33.86 44.71 -1.15
N GLY A 40 -34.74 44.30 -2.01
CA GLY A 40 -34.83 42.89 -2.45
C GLY A 40 -35.06 41.91 -1.29
N LYS A 41 -35.32 40.65 -1.65
CA LYS A 41 -35.44 39.54 -0.67
C LYS A 41 -34.38 38.49 -0.96
N PRO A 42 -33.81 37.77 0.03
CA PRO A 42 -32.70 36.82 -0.13
C PRO A 42 -32.92 35.74 -1.18
N TYR A 43 -34.14 35.29 -1.38
CA TYR A 43 -34.51 34.30 -2.38
C TYR A 43 -34.57 34.81 -3.83
N GLN A 44 -34.49 36.13 -4.06
CA GLN A 44 -34.45 36.69 -5.41
C GLN A 44 -33.08 36.46 -6.06
N LEU A 45 -33.09 36.12 -7.35
CA LEU A 45 -31.87 35.74 -8.06
C LEU A 45 -30.78 36.81 -8.01
N PHE A 46 -31.15 38.08 -8.15
CA PHE A 46 -30.22 39.22 -8.15
C PHE A 46 -30.12 39.95 -6.78
N PHE A 47 -30.52 39.29 -5.70
CA PHE A 47 -30.43 39.87 -4.36
C PHE A 47 -29.01 40.32 -4.04
N MET A 48 -27.99 39.48 -4.32
CA MET A 48 -26.59 39.82 -4.08
C MET A 48 -26.14 41.04 -4.88
N SER A 49 -26.57 41.14 -6.14
CA SER A 49 -26.30 42.35 -6.97
C SER A 49 -26.90 43.60 -6.37
N LYS A 50 -28.13 43.54 -5.90
CA LYS A 50 -28.80 44.66 -5.21
C LYS A 50 -28.13 45.02 -3.90
N GLN A 51 -27.75 44.05 -3.09
CA GLN A 51 -27.03 44.27 -1.84
C GLN A 51 -25.70 44.98 -2.11
N MET A 52 -24.91 44.50 -3.09
CA MET A 52 -23.66 45.14 -3.49
C MET A 52 -23.87 46.60 -3.95
N ILE A 53 -24.87 46.88 -4.82
CA ILE A 53 -25.17 48.23 -5.28
C ILE A 53 -25.50 49.12 -4.10
N ARG A 54 -26.31 48.67 -3.15
CA ARG A 54 -26.69 49.47 -1.96
C ARG A 54 -25.48 49.75 -1.05
N THR A 55 -24.64 48.75 -0.80
CA THR A 55 -23.42 48.93 -0.01
C THR A 55 -22.48 49.94 -0.66
N LEU A 56 -22.27 49.83 -1.98
CA LEU A 56 -21.43 50.82 -2.71
C LEU A 56 -22.07 52.22 -2.76
N ALA A 57 -23.37 52.32 -2.96
CA ALA A 57 -24.08 53.59 -2.93
C ALA A 57 -23.99 54.29 -1.55
N GLY A 58 -24.01 53.49 -0.46
CA GLY A 58 -23.80 54.03 0.90
C GLY A 58 -22.39 54.55 1.19
N LEU A 59 -21.41 54.19 0.38
CA LEU A 59 -20.02 54.64 0.51
C LEU A 59 -19.71 55.93 -0.26
N THR A 60 -20.60 56.41 -1.15
CA THR A 60 -20.37 57.60 -1.97
C THR A 60 -21.35 58.74 -1.59
N ARG A 61 -20.93 59.99 -1.80
CA ARG A 61 -21.78 61.16 -1.64
C ARG A 61 -22.46 61.56 -2.95
N ASP A 62 -21.81 61.25 -4.08
CA ASP A 62 -22.30 61.56 -5.44
C ASP A 62 -22.51 60.24 -6.18
N LEU A 63 -23.76 59.94 -6.49
CA LEU A 63 -24.15 58.78 -7.26
C LEU A 63 -24.77 59.24 -8.58
N GLU A 64 -24.12 58.88 -9.69
CA GLU A 64 -24.70 59.11 -11.01
C GLU A 64 -25.85 58.15 -11.30
N ASN A 65 -26.77 58.53 -12.18
CA ASN A 65 -27.83 57.62 -12.60
C ASN A 65 -27.29 56.37 -13.26
N PRO A 66 -27.85 55.17 -12.94
CA PRO A 66 -27.37 53.95 -13.51
C PRO A 66 -27.54 53.89 -15.02
N VAL A 67 -26.51 53.45 -15.71
CA VAL A 67 -26.54 53.24 -17.17
C VAL A 67 -26.85 51.76 -17.43
N TYR A 68 -27.99 51.53 -18.06
CA TYR A 68 -28.40 50.21 -18.51
C TYR A 68 -27.75 49.88 -19.87
N LEU A 69 -26.81 48.93 -19.87
CA LEU A 69 -26.17 48.49 -21.10
C LEU A 69 -27.17 47.65 -21.90
N LYS A 70 -27.78 48.21 -22.89
CA LYS A 70 -28.61 47.49 -23.83
C LYS A 70 -27.73 46.93 -24.94
N PRO A 71 -27.91 45.68 -25.38
CA PRO A 71 -27.14 45.12 -26.49
C PRO A 71 -27.44 45.97 -27.75
N SER A 72 -26.42 46.70 -28.22
CA SER A 72 -26.46 47.47 -29.48
C SER A 72 -26.28 46.47 -30.65
N GLY A 73 -27.35 46.18 -31.37
CA GLY A 73 -27.24 45.32 -32.53
C GLY A 73 -27.51 43.84 -32.27
N GLN A 74 -26.60 42.95 -32.59
CA GLN A 74 -26.79 41.51 -32.39
C GLN A 74 -26.52 41.09 -30.93
N SER A 75 -27.56 40.53 -30.29
CA SER A 75 -27.38 39.85 -29.00
C SER A 75 -26.37 38.67 -29.17
N ARG A 76 -25.57 38.40 -28.15
CA ARG A 76 -24.73 37.21 -28.14
C ARG A 76 -25.46 35.90 -28.39
N PHE A 77 -26.78 35.89 -28.21
CA PHE A 77 -27.69 34.77 -28.47
C PHE A 77 -28.42 34.87 -29.83
N ALA A 78 -27.95 35.73 -30.75
CA ALA A 78 -28.64 35.91 -32.04
C ALA A 78 -28.79 34.59 -32.84
N GLN A 79 -27.85 33.65 -32.67
CA GLN A 79 -27.87 32.34 -33.30
C GLN A 79 -28.29 31.22 -32.34
N ALA A 80 -28.69 31.53 -31.11
CA ALA A 80 -29.04 30.56 -30.06
C ALA A 80 -30.31 31.01 -29.31
N PRO A 81 -31.50 31.01 -29.93
CA PRO A 81 -32.75 31.49 -29.34
C PRO A 81 -33.18 30.70 -28.10
N ALA A 82 -32.84 29.41 -28.00
CA ALA A 82 -33.09 28.64 -26.80
C ALA A 82 -32.22 29.12 -25.61
N LEU A 83 -30.96 29.49 -25.80
CA LEU A 83 -30.14 30.06 -24.74
C LEU A 83 -30.66 31.44 -24.31
N GLN A 84 -31.17 32.24 -25.23
CA GLN A 84 -31.82 33.51 -24.87
C GLN A 84 -33.08 33.30 -24.03
N PHE A 85 -33.88 32.26 -24.38
CA PHE A 85 -35.03 31.88 -23.58
C PHE A 85 -34.63 31.39 -22.20
N LEU A 86 -33.55 30.60 -22.09
CA LEU A 86 -32.99 30.12 -20.81
C LEU A 86 -32.64 31.31 -19.92
N GLU A 87 -31.89 32.26 -20.43
CA GLU A 87 -31.46 33.48 -19.70
C GLU A 87 -32.64 34.23 -19.08
N LYS A 88 -33.74 34.36 -19.82
CA LYS A 88 -34.93 35.09 -19.37
C LYS A 88 -35.80 34.32 -18.38
N ASN A 89 -35.74 33.00 -18.33
CA ASN A 89 -36.71 32.17 -17.62
C ASN A 89 -36.11 31.31 -16.48
N ILE A 90 -34.80 30.98 -16.53
CA ILE A 90 -34.16 30.13 -15.49
C ILE A 90 -34.20 30.82 -14.12
N PHE A 91 -34.62 30.08 -13.10
CA PHE A 91 -34.75 30.54 -11.71
C PHE A 91 -35.72 31.77 -11.54
N ARG A 92 -36.60 32.00 -12.48
CA ARG A 92 -37.64 33.01 -12.35
C ARG A 92 -38.94 32.43 -11.76
N TYR A 93 -39.67 33.23 -11.00
CA TYR A 93 -40.92 32.80 -10.38
C TYR A 93 -42.00 32.47 -11.41
N ARG A 94 -42.14 33.32 -12.46
CA ARG A 94 -42.98 33.06 -13.64
C ARG A 94 -42.07 32.67 -14.78
N LYS A 95 -42.10 31.38 -15.16
CA LYS A 95 -41.29 30.81 -16.23
C LYS A 95 -42.18 30.41 -17.42
N GLY A 96 -41.72 30.71 -18.60
CA GLY A 96 -42.32 30.22 -19.85
C GLY A 96 -41.94 28.78 -20.13
N VAL A 97 -42.48 28.24 -21.20
CA VAL A 97 -42.14 26.93 -21.75
C VAL A 97 -41.66 27.13 -23.19
N TYR A 98 -40.53 26.58 -23.55
CA TYR A 98 -40.02 26.60 -24.92
C TYR A 98 -40.57 25.38 -25.66
N ALA A 99 -41.49 25.63 -26.58
CA ALA A 99 -42.25 24.57 -27.24
C ALA A 99 -41.62 24.08 -28.57
N GLU A 100 -40.61 24.78 -29.08
CA GLU A 100 -39.94 24.43 -30.32
C GLU A 100 -38.84 23.37 -30.07
N GLU A 101 -38.46 22.64 -31.12
CA GLU A 101 -37.28 21.81 -31.09
C GLU A 101 -36.03 22.69 -31.12
N GLN A 102 -34.97 22.27 -30.43
CA GLN A 102 -33.74 23.05 -30.30
C GLN A 102 -32.52 22.11 -30.24
N GLN A 103 -31.36 22.61 -30.61
CA GLN A 103 -30.09 21.88 -30.65
C GLN A 103 -28.97 22.56 -29.82
N GLU A 104 -29.29 23.65 -29.16
CA GLU A 104 -28.36 24.45 -28.40
C GLU A 104 -28.11 23.88 -27.00
N ILE A 105 -29.14 23.29 -26.40
CA ILE A 105 -29.09 22.71 -25.07
C ILE A 105 -29.20 21.20 -25.19
N LYS A 106 -28.22 20.48 -24.65
CA LYS A 106 -28.19 19.02 -24.58
C LYS A 106 -27.98 18.54 -23.17
N ILE A 107 -28.53 17.37 -22.85
CA ILE A 107 -28.31 16.68 -21.59
C ILE A 107 -27.89 15.24 -21.92
N PHE A 108 -26.80 14.77 -21.32
CA PHE A 108 -26.46 13.36 -21.43
C PHE A 108 -26.11 12.77 -20.03
N THR A 109 -26.23 11.45 -19.93
CA THR A 109 -25.83 10.70 -18.76
C THR A 109 -24.80 9.63 -19.10
N ALA A 110 -23.95 9.29 -18.13
CA ALA A 110 -22.94 8.25 -18.27
C ALA A 110 -22.91 7.34 -17.03
N PRO A 111 -22.41 6.09 -17.14
CA PRO A 111 -22.37 5.15 -16.02
C PRO A 111 -21.51 5.61 -14.83
N SER A 112 -20.43 6.36 -15.10
CA SER A 112 -19.49 6.84 -14.08
C SER A 112 -18.94 8.22 -14.43
N PRO A 113 -18.32 8.95 -13.46
CA PRO A 113 -17.68 10.25 -13.73
C PRO A 113 -16.56 10.19 -14.77
N LEU A 114 -15.83 9.07 -14.85
CA LEU A 114 -14.78 8.88 -15.87
C LEU A 114 -15.38 8.79 -17.27
N GLU A 115 -16.42 7.95 -17.44
CA GLU A 115 -17.14 7.82 -18.73
C GLU A 115 -17.86 9.12 -19.12
N GLU A 116 -18.35 9.88 -18.15
CA GLU A 116 -18.91 11.21 -18.35
C GLU A 116 -17.88 12.17 -18.95
N MET A 117 -16.65 12.17 -18.41
CA MET A 117 -15.56 13.00 -18.93
C MET A 117 -15.09 12.54 -20.31
N ARG A 118 -15.03 11.22 -20.56
CA ARG A 118 -14.69 10.67 -21.89
C ARG A 118 -15.71 11.09 -22.96
N GLU A 119 -16.99 10.98 -22.64
CA GLU A 119 -18.06 11.42 -23.55
C GLU A 119 -18.02 12.94 -23.77
N ALA A 120 -17.74 13.72 -22.71
CA ALA A 120 -17.56 15.17 -22.85
C ALA A 120 -16.36 15.49 -23.77
N ALA A 121 -15.21 14.83 -23.61
CA ALA A 121 -14.03 15.02 -24.45
C ALA A 121 -14.30 14.64 -25.91
N ARG A 122 -15.00 13.53 -26.15
CA ARG A 122 -15.41 13.11 -27.50
C ARG A 122 -16.26 14.19 -28.18
N ARG A 123 -17.25 14.74 -27.47
CA ARG A 123 -18.10 15.81 -27.98
C ARG A 123 -17.32 17.11 -28.22
N MET A 124 -16.35 17.43 -27.40
CA MET A 124 -15.48 18.59 -27.63
C MET A 124 -14.64 18.41 -28.89
N SER A 125 -14.03 17.25 -29.08
CA SER A 125 -13.28 16.92 -30.29
C SER A 125 -14.16 16.97 -31.54
N GLU A 126 -15.43 16.51 -31.46
CA GLU A 126 -16.41 16.63 -32.54
C GLU A 126 -16.72 18.10 -32.87
N LEU A 127 -16.93 18.95 -31.86
CA LEU A 127 -17.17 20.39 -32.08
C LEU A 127 -15.98 21.07 -32.77
N VAL A 128 -14.76 20.72 -32.37
CA VAL A 128 -13.55 21.29 -32.98
C VAL A 128 -13.38 20.79 -34.41
N ARG A 129 -13.50 19.49 -34.66
CA ARG A 129 -13.26 18.89 -36.00
C ARG A 129 -14.36 19.15 -37.00
N THR A 130 -15.62 19.13 -36.57
CA THR A 130 -16.77 19.23 -37.48
C THR A 130 -17.40 20.61 -37.54
N CYS A 131 -17.40 21.32 -36.37
CA CYS A 131 -18.03 22.66 -36.29
C CYS A 131 -17.04 23.81 -36.33
N GLY A 132 -15.69 23.51 -36.37
CA GLY A 132 -14.65 24.50 -36.49
C GLY A 132 -14.45 25.37 -35.25
N TYR A 133 -14.81 24.85 -34.05
CA TYR A 133 -14.53 25.54 -32.77
C TYR A 133 -13.05 25.48 -32.45
N ARG A 134 -12.59 26.49 -31.71
CA ARG A 134 -11.27 26.43 -31.05
C ARG A 134 -11.43 25.90 -29.62
N TYR A 135 -10.41 25.25 -29.10
CA TYR A 135 -10.44 24.77 -27.72
C TYR A 135 -10.64 25.88 -26.71
N GLY A 136 -10.07 27.06 -26.93
CA GLY A 136 -10.29 28.26 -26.09
C GLY A 136 -11.71 28.84 -26.12
N GLU A 137 -12.58 28.42 -27.03
CA GLU A 137 -13.99 28.78 -27.12
C GLU A 137 -14.90 27.79 -26.37
N ILE A 138 -14.31 26.72 -25.81
CA ILE A 138 -14.98 25.66 -25.05
C ILE A 138 -14.54 25.76 -23.58
N ALA A 139 -15.47 25.60 -22.66
CA ALA A 139 -15.18 25.52 -21.24
C ALA A 139 -15.89 24.35 -20.56
N VAL A 140 -15.29 23.85 -19.50
CA VAL A 140 -15.90 22.84 -18.61
C VAL A 140 -16.07 23.45 -17.24
N ILE A 141 -17.25 23.34 -16.66
CA ILE A 141 -17.54 23.78 -15.28
C ILE A 141 -18.11 22.61 -14.51
N THR A 142 -17.75 22.52 -13.24
CA THR A 142 -18.28 21.51 -12.32
C THR A 142 -18.55 22.12 -10.93
N GLY A 143 -19.46 21.51 -10.19
CA GLY A 143 -19.67 21.79 -8.77
C GLY A 143 -18.64 21.10 -7.86
N ASN A 144 -17.94 20.06 -8.36
CA ASN A 144 -16.95 19.28 -7.62
C ASN A 144 -15.62 19.23 -8.39
N LEU A 145 -14.88 20.34 -8.37
CA LEU A 145 -13.62 20.42 -9.11
C LEU A 145 -12.56 19.45 -8.55
N GLU A 146 -12.58 19.14 -7.26
CA GLU A 146 -11.59 18.25 -6.63
C GLU A 146 -11.60 16.85 -7.27
N GLU A 147 -12.77 16.30 -7.56
CA GLU A 147 -12.94 15.01 -8.23
C GLU A 147 -12.70 15.13 -9.74
N TYR A 148 -13.38 16.09 -10.39
CA TYR A 148 -13.38 16.20 -11.84
C TYR A 148 -12.07 16.76 -12.42
N ALA A 149 -11.25 17.47 -11.65
CA ALA A 149 -9.95 17.97 -12.12
C ALA A 149 -9.01 16.84 -12.55
N ARG A 150 -8.93 15.78 -11.74
CA ARG A 150 -8.09 14.61 -12.05
C ARG A 150 -8.59 13.86 -13.28
N LEU A 151 -9.90 13.65 -13.36
CA LEU A 151 -10.54 12.97 -14.50
C LEU A 151 -10.38 13.78 -15.78
N ALA A 152 -10.54 15.11 -15.69
CA ALA A 152 -10.33 16.00 -16.83
C ALA A 152 -8.88 15.96 -17.31
N ALA A 153 -7.91 16.04 -16.40
CA ALA A 153 -6.49 15.96 -16.76
C ALA A 153 -6.18 14.62 -17.48
N GLN A 154 -6.58 13.50 -16.88
CA GLN A 154 -6.36 12.17 -17.46
C GLN A 154 -7.00 12.06 -18.87
N VAL A 155 -8.29 12.34 -18.97
CA VAL A 155 -9.05 12.16 -20.22
C VAL A 155 -8.57 13.12 -21.32
N PHE A 156 -8.22 14.36 -20.97
CA PHE A 156 -7.75 15.34 -21.95
C PHE A 156 -6.33 15.03 -22.43
N GLU A 157 -5.48 14.44 -21.59
CA GLU A 157 -4.19 13.90 -22.00
C GLU A 157 -4.37 12.68 -22.93
N GLU A 158 -5.27 11.76 -22.59
CA GLU A 158 -5.63 10.61 -23.43
C GLU A 158 -6.20 11.05 -24.81
N ALA A 159 -7.00 12.12 -24.83
CA ALA A 159 -7.64 12.64 -26.06
C ALA A 159 -6.82 13.72 -26.80
N ASP A 160 -5.62 14.06 -26.33
CA ASP A 160 -4.75 15.13 -26.87
C ASP A 160 -5.46 16.50 -26.95
N ILE A 161 -6.32 16.79 -25.97
CA ILE A 161 -7.04 18.06 -25.84
C ILE A 161 -6.21 19.01 -24.99
N PRO A 162 -5.80 20.18 -25.51
CA PRO A 162 -5.10 21.18 -24.71
C PRO A 162 -6.03 21.78 -23.64
N TYR A 163 -5.63 21.75 -22.40
CA TYR A 163 -6.47 22.15 -21.28
C TYR A 163 -5.74 23.02 -20.26
N PHE A 164 -6.51 23.73 -19.46
CA PHE A 164 -6.08 24.42 -18.26
C PHE A 164 -7.12 24.24 -17.15
N ILE A 165 -6.68 23.71 -16.00
CA ILE A 165 -7.52 23.57 -14.82
C ILE A 165 -7.30 24.76 -13.89
N ASP A 166 -8.37 25.52 -13.62
CA ASP A 166 -8.35 26.62 -12.65
C ASP A 166 -8.41 26.11 -11.22
N GLU A 167 -7.37 25.39 -10.83
CA GLU A 167 -7.20 24.86 -9.48
C GLU A 167 -6.00 25.52 -8.79
N LYS A 168 -6.12 25.71 -7.47
CA LYS A 168 -4.99 26.08 -6.65
C LYS A 168 -4.32 24.81 -6.12
N HIS A 169 -3.14 24.51 -6.62
CA HIS A 169 -2.38 23.34 -6.17
C HIS A 169 -1.89 23.53 -4.73
N SER A 170 -2.14 22.50 -3.89
CA SER A 170 -1.57 22.47 -2.55
C SER A 170 -0.05 22.26 -2.64
N VAL A 171 0.70 23.00 -1.85
CA VAL A 171 2.16 22.88 -1.78
C VAL A 171 2.63 21.62 -1.04
N MET A 172 1.74 20.88 -0.40
CA MET A 172 2.06 19.78 0.50
C MET A 172 2.81 18.61 -0.17
N MET A 173 2.64 18.43 -1.49
CA MET A 173 3.35 17.40 -2.27
C MET A 173 4.69 17.87 -2.83
N ASN A 174 5.04 19.15 -2.65
CA ASN A 174 6.31 19.67 -3.14
C ASN A 174 7.48 19.09 -2.32
N PRO A 175 8.56 18.61 -2.96
CA PRO A 175 9.72 18.03 -2.25
C PRO A 175 10.36 18.96 -1.23
N PHE A 176 10.36 20.28 -1.44
CA PHE A 176 10.88 21.23 -0.46
C PHE A 176 9.99 21.31 0.79
N VAL A 177 8.67 21.31 0.62
CA VAL A 177 7.73 21.29 1.75
C VAL A 177 7.86 19.98 2.52
N GLU A 178 7.97 18.85 1.81
CA GLU A 178 8.18 17.55 2.43
C GLU A 178 9.53 17.47 3.16
N TYR A 179 10.58 18.05 2.61
CA TYR A 179 11.88 18.18 3.27
C TYR A 179 11.76 18.90 4.62
N LEU A 180 11.04 20.04 4.68
CA LEU A 180 10.82 20.78 5.92
C LEU A 180 9.98 19.98 6.93
N ARG A 181 8.90 19.35 6.46
CA ARG A 181 8.04 18.51 7.30
C ARG A 181 8.81 17.34 7.89
N ALA A 182 9.59 16.65 7.08
CA ALA A 182 10.43 15.53 7.52
C ALA A 182 11.53 16.00 8.49
N ALA A 183 12.18 17.14 8.23
CA ALA A 183 13.17 17.74 9.12
C ALA A 183 12.58 18.08 10.50
N MET A 184 11.39 18.69 10.52
CA MET A 184 10.67 19.01 11.75
C MET A 184 10.27 17.76 12.51
N GLU A 185 9.76 16.75 11.82
CA GLU A 185 9.37 15.49 12.43
C GLU A 185 10.58 14.76 13.02
N MET A 186 11.72 14.73 12.32
CA MET A 186 13.00 14.24 12.87
C MET A 186 13.36 14.92 14.18
N ALA A 187 13.39 16.24 14.18
CA ALA A 187 13.83 17.01 15.33
C ALA A 187 12.89 16.84 16.54
N VAL A 188 11.59 16.73 16.30
CA VAL A 188 10.57 16.58 17.35
C VAL A 188 10.49 15.15 17.89
N GLN A 189 10.55 14.13 17.03
CA GLN A 189 10.33 12.73 17.40
C GLN A 189 11.62 11.95 17.70
N GLY A 190 12.78 12.59 17.62
CA GLY A 190 14.06 11.97 17.96
C GLY A 190 14.60 11.07 16.84
N PHE A 191 14.58 11.53 15.62
CA PHE A 191 15.20 10.90 14.46
C PHE A 191 14.71 9.47 14.20
N PRO A 192 13.38 9.22 14.07
CA PRO A 192 12.87 7.92 13.69
C PRO A 192 13.23 7.62 12.22
N TYR A 193 13.25 6.34 11.88
CA TYR A 193 13.63 5.86 10.56
C TYR A 193 12.81 6.54 9.43
N GLU A 194 11.51 6.59 9.59
CA GLU A 194 10.58 7.07 8.56
C GLU A 194 10.86 8.53 8.17
N SER A 195 11.03 9.41 9.16
CA SER A 195 11.26 10.83 8.90
C SER A 195 12.68 11.09 8.36
N VAL A 196 13.68 10.35 8.80
CA VAL A 196 15.05 10.47 8.29
C VAL A 196 15.12 10.11 6.81
N PHE A 197 14.51 8.99 6.40
CA PHE A 197 14.59 8.58 4.99
C PHE A 197 13.64 9.36 4.07
N ARG A 198 12.53 9.88 4.58
CA ARG A 198 11.72 10.89 3.87
C ARG A 198 12.57 12.14 3.59
N TYR A 199 13.25 12.67 4.60
CA TYR A 199 14.16 13.80 4.48
C TYR A 199 15.25 13.56 3.43
N LEU A 200 15.98 12.45 3.52
CA LEU A 200 17.07 12.11 2.60
C LEU A 200 16.61 11.94 1.14
N ARG A 201 15.38 11.48 0.94
CA ARG A 201 14.81 11.21 -0.40
C ARG A 201 14.17 12.42 -1.08
N CYS A 202 13.99 13.55 -0.39
CA CYS A 202 13.44 14.77 -0.99
C CYS A 202 14.39 15.45 -2.00
N GLY A 203 15.65 15.02 -2.11
CA GLY A 203 16.62 15.59 -3.03
C GLY A 203 17.13 16.99 -2.62
N MET A 204 16.90 17.39 -1.37
CA MET A 204 17.37 18.64 -0.77
C MET A 204 18.55 18.46 0.19
N SER A 205 18.88 17.21 0.57
CA SER A 205 20.06 16.84 1.36
C SER A 205 21.35 16.85 0.51
N GLU A 206 22.50 16.93 1.17
CA GLU A 206 23.81 16.69 0.54
C GLU A 206 24.08 15.20 0.32
N VAL A 207 23.36 14.33 1.02
CA VAL A 207 23.41 12.87 0.81
C VAL A 207 22.64 12.52 -0.46
N THR A 208 23.30 11.84 -1.40
CA THR A 208 22.66 11.39 -2.63
C THR A 208 21.66 10.26 -2.39
N ARG A 209 20.76 10.01 -3.34
CA ARG A 209 19.78 8.92 -3.25
C ARG A 209 20.45 7.55 -3.09
N GLU A 210 21.50 7.28 -3.87
CA GLU A 210 22.27 6.03 -3.77
C GLU A 210 22.93 5.87 -2.39
N GLN A 211 23.46 6.95 -1.84
CA GLN A 211 24.04 6.96 -0.50
C GLN A 211 22.97 6.74 0.57
N ALA A 212 21.79 7.35 0.41
CA ALA A 212 20.66 7.12 1.32
C ALA A 212 20.21 5.65 1.32
N ASP A 213 20.13 5.02 0.13
CA ASP A 213 19.79 3.60 0.01
C ASP A 213 20.82 2.68 0.68
N LYS A 214 22.12 3.03 0.65
CA LYS A 214 23.18 2.31 1.39
C LYS A 214 23.00 2.44 2.89
N LEU A 215 22.74 3.66 3.39
CA LEU A 215 22.49 3.90 4.83
C LEU A 215 21.26 3.17 5.35
N GLU A 216 20.22 3.08 4.53
CA GLU A 216 18.92 2.54 4.93
C GLU A 216 19.03 1.10 5.45
N ASN A 217 19.72 0.23 4.73
CA ASN A 217 19.91 -1.16 5.14
C ASN A 217 20.61 -1.27 6.49
N TYR A 218 21.60 -0.42 6.74
CA TYR A 218 22.32 -0.40 8.01
C TYR A 218 21.45 0.12 9.16
N VAL A 219 20.72 1.19 8.93
CA VAL A 219 19.85 1.82 9.94
C VAL A 219 18.71 0.89 10.33
N LEU A 220 18.12 0.19 9.36
CA LEU A 220 17.07 -0.82 9.60
C LEU A 220 17.61 -2.01 10.39
N ALA A 221 18.77 -2.55 9.98
CA ALA A 221 19.34 -3.73 10.60
C ALA A 221 19.78 -3.52 12.07
N LEU A 222 20.23 -2.30 12.42
CA LEU A 222 20.76 -1.98 13.74
C LEU A 222 19.88 -1.05 14.58
N GLY A 223 18.71 -0.66 14.07
CA GLY A 223 17.73 0.16 14.79
C GLY A 223 18.29 1.51 15.22
N ILE A 224 18.97 2.21 14.32
CA ILE A 224 19.57 3.51 14.61
C ILE A 224 18.49 4.55 14.83
N ARG A 225 18.39 5.09 16.04
CA ARG A 225 17.44 6.15 16.44
C ARG A 225 18.14 7.16 17.32
N GLY A 226 17.69 8.42 17.24
CA GLY A 226 18.23 9.51 18.04
C GLY A 226 19.49 10.13 17.43
N TYR A 227 19.54 11.48 17.46
CA TYR A 227 20.68 12.22 16.91
C TYR A 227 22.04 11.75 17.49
N LYS A 228 22.09 11.36 18.77
CA LYS A 228 23.31 10.83 19.41
C LYS A 228 23.89 9.64 18.64
N LYS A 229 23.07 8.64 18.25
CA LYS A 229 23.55 7.48 17.48
C LYS A 229 24.00 7.85 16.05
N TRP A 230 23.42 8.90 15.47
CA TRP A 230 23.86 9.43 14.18
C TRP A 230 25.19 10.20 14.29
N SER A 231 25.47 10.88 15.41
CA SER A 231 26.72 11.62 15.64
C SER A 231 27.89 10.72 16.06
N GLU A 232 27.64 9.53 16.60
CA GLU A 232 28.66 8.58 17.01
C GLU A 232 29.16 7.72 15.84
N LYS A 233 30.45 7.36 15.84
CA LYS A 233 31.03 6.47 14.83
C LYS A 233 30.44 5.07 14.95
N TRP A 234 29.95 4.52 13.82
CA TRP A 234 29.43 3.17 13.75
C TRP A 234 30.55 2.16 13.63
N VAL A 235 30.54 1.12 14.46
CA VAL A 235 31.58 0.07 14.55
C VAL A 235 31.01 -1.34 14.38
N ARG A 236 29.71 -1.53 14.56
CA ARG A 236 29.06 -2.84 14.49
C ARG A 236 28.75 -3.23 13.05
N VAL A 237 28.85 -4.54 12.76
CA VAL A 237 28.52 -5.14 11.47
C VAL A 237 27.33 -6.07 11.68
N TYR A 238 26.32 -6.03 10.83
CA TYR A 238 25.20 -6.96 10.89
C TYR A 238 25.45 -8.19 10.01
N ARG A 239 24.70 -9.26 10.23
CA ARG A 239 24.84 -10.52 9.50
C ARG A 239 24.65 -10.33 8.00
N GLY A 240 25.65 -10.72 7.20
CA GLY A 240 25.64 -10.59 5.73
C GLY A 240 26.26 -9.30 5.21
N MET A 241 26.68 -8.38 6.09
CA MET A 241 27.39 -7.16 5.69
C MET A 241 28.91 -7.41 5.64
N GLU A 242 29.59 -6.91 4.62
CA GLU A 242 31.04 -6.89 4.50
C GLU A 242 31.63 -5.82 5.42
N ALA A 243 32.63 -6.19 6.25
CA ALA A 243 33.20 -5.28 7.25
C ALA A 243 33.81 -4.01 6.65
N GLU A 244 34.29 -4.10 5.41
CA GLU A 244 34.93 -2.98 4.70
C GLU A 244 33.94 -1.85 4.36
N LYS A 245 32.67 -2.17 4.18
CA LYS A 245 31.61 -1.18 3.87
C LYS A 245 31.29 -0.22 5.02
N ILE A 246 31.71 -0.53 6.25
CA ILE A 246 31.39 0.31 7.42
C ILE A 246 32.10 1.67 7.35
N GLN A 247 33.25 1.76 6.69
CA GLN A 247 33.95 3.02 6.52
C GLN A 247 33.18 3.96 5.60
N GLU A 248 32.72 3.47 4.42
CA GLU A 248 31.87 4.23 3.50
C GLU A 248 30.59 4.72 4.18
N LEU A 249 29.94 3.85 4.96
CA LEU A 249 28.72 4.22 5.68
C LEU A 249 28.97 5.30 6.73
N ASN A 250 30.13 5.31 7.40
CA ASN A 250 30.48 6.37 8.33
C ASN A 250 30.73 7.70 7.63
N GLU A 251 31.36 7.71 6.47
CA GLU A 251 31.56 8.93 5.67
C GLU A 251 30.22 9.56 5.30
N ILE A 252 29.26 8.75 4.80
CA ILE A 252 27.90 9.23 4.47
C ILE A 252 27.16 9.69 5.72
N ARG A 253 27.27 8.95 6.82
CA ARG A 253 26.67 9.30 8.12
C ARG A 253 27.16 10.67 8.61
N GLU A 254 28.45 10.97 8.47
CA GLU A 254 29.05 12.24 8.90
C GLU A 254 28.48 13.42 8.11
N ILE A 255 28.29 13.27 6.79
CA ILE A 255 27.64 14.30 5.96
C ILE A 255 26.25 14.60 6.52
N PHE A 256 25.41 13.58 6.73
CA PHE A 256 24.06 13.74 7.27
C PHE A 256 24.06 14.34 8.68
N ALA A 257 24.90 13.81 9.57
CA ALA A 257 24.95 14.25 10.97
C ALA A 257 25.33 15.73 11.11
N GLU A 258 26.30 16.21 10.30
CA GLU A 258 26.69 17.62 10.31
C GLU A 258 25.64 18.52 9.65
N GLU A 259 24.95 18.04 8.60
CA GLU A 259 23.86 18.76 7.96
C GLU A 259 22.72 19.08 8.94
N VAL A 260 22.30 18.12 9.77
CA VAL A 260 21.16 18.25 10.69
C VAL A 260 21.53 18.68 12.11
N LYS A 261 22.80 18.93 12.41
CA LYS A 261 23.33 19.21 13.74
C LYS A 261 22.67 20.43 14.42
N GLU A 262 22.62 21.55 13.72
CA GLU A 262 22.04 22.77 14.24
C GLU A 262 20.53 22.63 14.46
N LEU A 263 19.84 21.96 13.54
CA LEU A 263 18.44 21.64 13.68
C LEU A 263 18.20 20.79 14.95
N ALA A 264 18.97 19.71 15.13
CA ALA A 264 18.86 18.83 16.28
C ALA A 264 19.12 19.55 17.62
N GLN A 265 20.08 20.45 17.64
CA GLN A 265 20.41 21.27 18.82
C GLN A 265 19.37 22.36 19.05
N GLY A 266 18.91 23.01 18.00
CA GLY A 266 17.93 24.07 18.05
C GLY A 266 16.55 23.63 18.55
N PHE A 267 16.12 22.43 18.16
CA PHE A 267 14.89 21.77 18.60
C PHE A 267 15.08 20.85 19.83
N GLY A 268 16.07 21.11 20.66
CA GLY A 268 16.27 20.41 21.92
C GLY A 268 15.10 20.51 22.89
N SER A 269 15.26 20.03 24.12
CA SER A 269 14.22 20.10 25.16
C SER A 269 14.03 21.56 25.63
N GLY A 270 12.77 21.97 25.82
CA GLY A 270 12.40 23.29 26.33
C GLY A 270 11.35 23.97 25.45
N LYS A 271 10.85 25.11 25.95
CA LYS A 271 9.99 26.01 25.19
C LYS A 271 10.85 27.14 24.63
N LYS A 272 10.50 27.61 23.43
CA LYS A 272 11.09 28.78 22.77
C LYS A 272 10.00 29.64 22.19
N THR A 273 10.30 30.89 21.83
CA THR A 273 9.36 31.72 21.09
C THR A 273 9.20 31.22 19.65
N VAL A 274 8.08 31.51 19.04
CA VAL A 274 7.84 31.17 17.62
C VAL A 274 8.90 31.81 16.73
N GLU A 275 9.33 33.06 17.03
CA GLU A 275 10.41 33.73 16.31
C GLU A 275 11.72 32.95 16.38
N GLU A 276 12.12 32.45 17.58
CA GLU A 276 13.34 31.66 17.74
C GLU A 276 13.30 30.38 16.89
N TYR A 277 12.16 29.66 16.88
CA TYR A 277 12.01 28.47 16.05
C TYR A 277 12.03 28.79 14.54
N CYS A 278 11.36 29.84 14.10
CA CYS A 278 11.41 30.28 12.71
C CYS A 278 12.83 30.65 12.28
N ARG A 279 13.60 31.32 13.15
CA ARG A 279 15.01 31.66 12.88
C ARG A 279 15.87 30.42 12.71
N ILE A 280 15.75 29.42 13.60
CA ILE A 280 16.49 28.14 13.49
C ILE A 280 16.14 27.45 12.16
N LEU A 281 14.87 27.40 11.78
CA LEU A 281 14.43 26.78 10.54
C LEU A 281 14.93 27.54 9.31
N TYR A 282 14.91 28.86 9.34
CA TYR A 282 15.44 29.70 8.28
C TYR A 282 16.95 29.49 8.08
N GLU A 283 17.75 29.48 9.16
CA GLU A 283 19.20 29.24 9.12
C GLU A 283 19.49 27.85 8.55
N PHE A 284 18.70 26.84 8.93
CA PHE A 284 18.79 25.50 8.39
C PHE A 284 18.52 25.45 6.86
N ILE A 285 17.47 26.15 6.38
CA ILE A 285 17.14 26.27 4.96
C ILE A 285 18.29 26.94 4.19
N GLN A 286 18.89 27.98 4.75
CA GLN A 286 20.01 28.71 4.15
C GLN A 286 21.27 27.84 4.05
N LYS A 287 21.63 27.14 5.11
CA LYS A 287 22.79 26.24 5.16
C LYS A 287 22.69 25.11 4.16
N SER A 288 21.50 24.56 3.96
CA SER A 288 21.23 23.49 3.00
C SER A 288 21.20 23.95 1.53
N ASN A 289 21.43 25.22 1.24
CA ASN A 289 21.40 25.81 -0.11
C ASN A 289 20.13 25.48 -0.92
N VAL A 290 18.98 25.40 -0.23
CA VAL A 290 17.70 24.99 -0.82
C VAL A 290 17.32 25.84 -2.02
N TRP A 291 17.51 27.16 -1.95
CA TRP A 291 17.23 28.08 -3.05
C TRP A 291 17.92 27.66 -4.35
N GLN A 292 19.22 27.33 -4.29
CA GLN A 292 19.97 26.94 -5.48
C GLN A 292 19.50 25.58 -6.05
N LYS A 293 19.13 24.66 -5.16
CA LYS A 293 18.59 23.34 -5.53
C LYS A 293 17.23 23.50 -6.22
N LEU A 294 16.34 24.35 -5.70
CA LEU A 294 15.05 24.66 -6.31
C LEU A 294 15.22 25.33 -7.69
N LYS A 295 16.13 26.29 -7.82
CA LYS A 295 16.42 26.93 -9.11
C LYS A 295 17.00 25.98 -10.14
N ARG A 296 17.73 24.95 -9.72
CA ARG A 296 18.20 23.89 -10.61
C ARG A 296 17.05 23.03 -11.13
N GLN A 297 16.08 22.68 -10.28
CA GLN A 297 14.90 21.93 -10.69
C GLN A 297 13.98 22.77 -11.60
N GLU A 298 13.74 24.03 -11.26
CA GLU A 298 13.01 24.98 -12.11
C GLU A 298 13.56 24.99 -13.55
N ARG A 299 14.91 25.08 -13.71
CA ARG A 299 15.54 25.02 -15.03
C ARG A 299 15.29 23.70 -15.77
N LYS A 300 15.34 22.58 -15.09
CA LYS A 300 15.04 21.28 -15.70
C LYS A 300 13.60 21.21 -16.21
N PHE A 301 12.62 21.69 -15.42
CA PHE A 301 11.21 21.74 -15.86
C PHE A 301 11.00 22.73 -17.01
N LYS A 302 11.73 23.82 -17.03
CA LYS A 302 11.74 24.74 -18.15
C LYS A 302 12.28 24.10 -19.44
N GLU A 303 13.37 23.35 -19.33
CA GLU A 303 13.99 22.62 -20.45
C GLU A 303 13.10 21.48 -20.96
N SER A 304 12.36 20.78 -20.09
CA SER A 304 11.40 19.76 -20.47
C SER A 304 10.06 20.32 -20.97
N GLY A 305 9.83 21.65 -20.87
CA GLY A 305 8.59 22.29 -21.31
C GLY A 305 7.43 22.20 -20.30
N ASP A 306 7.66 21.67 -19.10
CA ASP A 306 6.64 21.59 -18.04
C ASP A 306 6.50 22.95 -17.33
N LYS A 307 5.65 23.80 -17.90
CA LYS A 307 5.41 25.16 -17.39
C LYS A 307 4.68 25.21 -16.04
N ALA A 308 3.93 24.18 -15.68
CA ALA A 308 3.22 24.12 -14.41
C ALA A 308 4.22 23.92 -13.28
N MET A 309 5.10 22.91 -13.40
CA MET A 309 6.16 22.64 -12.45
C MET A 309 7.21 23.76 -12.41
N GLU A 310 7.59 24.36 -13.56
CA GLU A 310 8.46 25.53 -13.61
C GLU A 310 7.94 26.66 -12.69
N LYS A 311 6.64 26.97 -12.81
CA LYS A 311 6.03 28.03 -11.99
C LYS A 311 5.91 27.66 -10.52
N GLU A 312 5.58 26.41 -10.20
CA GLU A 312 5.52 25.93 -8.82
C GLU A 312 6.88 26.09 -8.14
N TYR A 313 7.95 25.59 -8.78
CA TYR A 313 9.29 25.68 -8.23
C TYR A 313 9.84 27.12 -8.15
N ASN A 314 9.34 28.00 -8.99
CA ASN A 314 9.66 29.43 -8.91
C ASN A 314 9.04 30.10 -7.68
N GLN A 315 7.82 29.75 -7.30
CA GLN A 315 7.04 30.41 -6.26
C GLN A 315 7.21 29.79 -4.87
N ILE A 316 7.49 28.48 -4.79
CA ILE A 316 7.41 27.71 -3.53
C ILE A 316 8.32 28.25 -2.42
N TYR A 317 9.53 28.72 -2.78
CA TYR A 317 10.44 29.30 -1.80
C TYR A 317 9.85 30.57 -1.16
N GLY A 318 9.32 31.48 -1.99
CA GLY A 318 8.65 32.69 -1.52
C GLY A 318 7.46 32.41 -0.62
N ILE A 319 6.60 31.44 -1.01
CA ILE A 319 5.43 31.04 -0.23
C ILE A 319 5.83 30.53 1.16
N VAL A 320 6.89 29.73 1.27
CA VAL A 320 7.36 29.24 2.58
C VAL A 320 7.97 30.36 3.40
N MET A 321 8.73 31.28 2.79
CA MET A 321 9.29 32.45 3.51
C MET A 321 8.18 33.38 4.02
N ASP A 322 7.20 33.73 3.17
CA ASP A 322 6.04 34.51 3.53
C ASP A 322 5.22 33.90 4.68
N LEU A 323 5.14 32.55 4.72
CA LEU A 323 4.50 31.84 5.83
C LEU A 323 5.30 32.02 7.14
N LEU A 324 6.62 31.83 7.10
CA LEU A 324 7.47 32.04 8.28
C LEU A 324 7.41 33.47 8.78
N ASP A 325 7.45 34.46 7.87
CA ASP A 325 7.33 35.89 8.22
C ASP A 325 5.98 36.22 8.88
N LYS A 326 4.87 35.64 8.35
CA LYS A 326 3.54 35.78 8.98
C LYS A 326 3.45 35.12 10.35
N MET A 327 4.07 33.95 10.52
CA MET A 327 4.12 33.29 11.83
C MET A 327 4.86 34.15 12.86
N VAL A 328 5.94 34.81 12.45
CA VAL A 328 6.69 35.76 13.32
C VAL A 328 5.87 37.01 13.60
N GLU A 329 5.22 37.58 12.58
CA GLU A 329 4.40 38.82 12.73
C GLU A 329 3.23 38.62 13.70
N ILE A 330 2.55 37.45 13.64
CA ILE A 330 1.31 37.22 14.40
C ILE A 330 1.60 36.56 15.75
N LEU A 331 2.56 35.65 15.83
CA LEU A 331 2.80 34.78 16.98
C LEU A 331 4.24 34.88 17.52
N GLY A 332 5.08 35.73 16.99
CA GLY A 332 6.53 35.75 17.25
C GLY A 332 6.93 35.71 18.72
N GLU A 333 6.23 36.43 19.59
CA GLU A 333 6.49 36.53 21.02
C GLU A 333 5.89 35.34 21.82
N GLU A 334 4.99 34.55 21.21
CA GLU A 334 4.35 33.42 21.88
C GLU A 334 5.36 32.26 22.13
N THR A 335 5.36 31.78 23.38
CA THR A 335 6.25 30.72 23.82
C THR A 335 5.57 29.34 23.67
N VAL A 336 6.08 28.52 22.77
CA VAL A 336 5.51 27.20 22.44
C VAL A 336 6.54 26.08 22.62
N ASN A 337 6.09 24.84 22.76
CA ASN A 337 6.97 23.70 22.67
C ASN A 337 7.19 23.28 21.21
N ARG A 338 8.20 22.45 20.98
CA ARG A 338 8.57 21.98 19.63
C ARG A 338 7.43 21.26 18.87
N GLN A 339 6.53 20.56 19.58
CA GLN A 339 5.40 19.87 18.99
C GLN A 339 4.31 20.86 18.55
N GLU A 340 4.02 21.85 19.38
CA GLU A 340 3.10 22.94 19.06
C GLU A 340 3.59 23.75 17.86
N PHE A 341 4.87 24.08 17.81
CA PHE A 341 5.46 24.76 16.66
C PHE A 341 5.33 23.94 15.37
N ARG A 342 5.62 22.62 15.42
CA ARG A 342 5.42 21.72 14.27
C ARG A 342 3.98 21.76 13.77
N GLN A 343 3.00 21.71 14.67
CA GLN A 343 1.58 21.77 14.31
C GLN A 343 1.18 23.10 13.68
N LEU A 344 1.70 24.23 14.20
CA LEU A 344 1.49 25.56 13.62
C LEU A 344 2.05 25.63 12.19
N LEU A 345 3.29 25.21 11.99
CA LEU A 345 3.93 25.17 10.68
C LEU A 345 3.16 24.27 9.70
N GLU A 346 2.78 23.07 10.11
CA GLU A 346 2.02 22.12 9.28
C GLU A 346 0.64 22.67 8.89
N SER A 347 -0.05 23.32 9.83
CA SER A 347 -1.32 24.01 9.56
C SER A 347 -1.15 25.13 8.54
N GLY A 348 -0.10 25.95 8.67
CA GLY A 348 0.21 27.00 7.72
C GLY A 348 0.54 26.47 6.32
N LEU A 349 1.39 25.46 6.23
CA LEU A 349 1.75 24.79 4.96
C LEU A 349 0.55 24.15 4.28
N SER A 350 -0.38 23.56 5.04
CA SER A 350 -1.60 22.95 4.49
C SER A 350 -2.55 23.95 3.82
N GLN A 351 -2.52 25.20 4.25
CA GLN A 351 -3.31 26.29 3.67
C GLN A 351 -2.59 26.99 2.52
N ALA A 352 -1.28 26.81 2.39
CA ALA A 352 -0.50 27.39 1.32
C ALA A 352 -0.83 26.76 -0.04
N LYS A 353 -1.05 27.59 -1.04
CA LYS A 353 -1.46 27.16 -2.38
C LYS A 353 -0.75 27.95 -3.46
N VAL A 354 -0.35 27.29 -4.54
CA VAL A 354 0.20 27.91 -5.75
C VAL A 354 -0.93 28.15 -6.74
N ALA A 355 -1.01 29.37 -7.27
CA ALA A 355 -1.93 29.71 -8.34
C ALA A 355 -1.21 29.62 -9.70
N LEU A 356 -1.74 28.82 -10.61
CA LEU A 356 -1.26 28.73 -11.98
C LEU A 356 -1.98 29.77 -12.87
N ILE A 357 -1.29 30.29 -13.86
CA ILE A 357 -1.85 31.15 -14.90
C ILE A 357 -1.87 30.34 -16.21
N PRO A 358 -2.93 30.41 -17.04
CA PRO A 358 -2.98 29.67 -18.29
C PRO A 358 -1.75 29.90 -19.18
N PRO A 359 -1.02 28.86 -19.57
CA PRO A 359 0.20 29.03 -20.37
C PRO A 359 -0.05 29.28 -21.85
N SER A 360 -1.24 28.95 -22.36
CA SER A 360 -1.63 29.06 -23.76
C SER A 360 -2.95 29.82 -23.91
N ILE A 361 -3.20 30.34 -25.11
CA ILE A 361 -4.43 31.08 -25.45
C ILE A 361 -5.53 30.10 -25.91
N ASP A 362 -5.17 29.03 -26.58
CA ASP A 362 -6.12 28.04 -27.15
C ASP A 362 -6.13 26.74 -26.36
N GLN A 363 -6.85 26.75 -25.25
CA GLN A 363 -7.00 25.63 -24.31
C GLN A 363 -8.42 25.60 -23.74
N VAL A 364 -8.96 24.40 -23.52
CA VAL A 364 -10.19 24.20 -22.78
C VAL A 364 -9.96 24.60 -21.31
N MET A 365 -10.78 25.53 -20.82
CA MET A 365 -10.75 25.93 -19.41
C MET A 365 -11.66 25.01 -18.60
N VAL A 366 -11.09 24.33 -17.59
CA VAL A 366 -11.82 23.55 -16.60
C VAL A 366 -11.88 24.34 -15.32
N GLY A 367 -13.07 24.57 -14.77
CA GLY A 367 -13.23 25.43 -13.62
C GLY A 367 -14.32 25.03 -12.63
N ASP A 368 -14.26 25.68 -11.48
CA ASP A 368 -15.29 25.60 -10.44
C ASP A 368 -16.40 26.62 -10.68
N MET A 369 -17.66 26.20 -10.50
CA MET A 369 -18.83 27.03 -10.78
C MET A 369 -18.89 28.34 -9.99
N GLU A 370 -18.28 28.40 -8.79
CA GLU A 370 -18.33 29.59 -7.92
C GLU A 370 -17.12 30.52 -8.16
N ARG A 371 -15.95 29.95 -8.45
CA ARG A 371 -14.69 30.66 -8.49
C ARG A 371 -14.25 31.08 -9.88
N SER A 372 -14.41 30.21 -10.87
CA SER A 372 -13.83 30.41 -12.19
C SER A 372 -14.54 31.51 -12.98
N ARG A 373 -13.75 32.34 -13.66
CA ARG A 373 -14.24 33.45 -14.50
C ARG A 373 -14.00 33.11 -15.95
N LEU A 374 -15.07 32.66 -16.61
CA LEU A 374 -15.02 32.34 -18.03
C LEU A 374 -14.94 33.64 -18.86
N LYS A 375 -14.09 33.63 -19.88
CA LYS A 375 -14.09 34.66 -20.93
C LYS A 375 -15.29 34.45 -21.88
N GLU A 376 -15.29 35.05 -23.05
CA GLU A 376 -16.27 34.74 -24.10
C GLU A 376 -16.05 33.32 -24.58
N ILE A 377 -17.08 32.47 -24.45
CA ILE A 377 -17.09 31.09 -24.86
C ILE A 377 -18.31 30.80 -25.73
N LYS A 378 -18.16 29.88 -26.69
CA LYS A 378 -19.26 29.42 -27.54
C LYS A 378 -19.97 28.21 -26.94
N ALA A 379 -19.24 27.26 -26.38
CA ALA A 379 -19.78 26.06 -25.77
C ALA A 379 -19.37 25.93 -24.31
N LEU A 380 -20.34 25.53 -23.48
CA LEU A 380 -20.10 25.16 -22.07
C LEU A 380 -20.52 23.73 -21.83
N PHE A 381 -19.62 22.93 -21.28
CA PHE A 381 -19.89 21.63 -20.69
C PHE A 381 -20.01 21.79 -19.19
N PHE A 382 -21.18 21.46 -18.65
CA PHE A 382 -21.43 21.49 -17.22
C PHE A 382 -21.53 20.04 -16.74
N VAL A 383 -20.43 19.52 -16.18
CA VAL A 383 -20.27 18.13 -15.82
C VAL A 383 -20.49 17.90 -14.31
N GLY A 384 -20.87 16.67 -13.94
CA GLY A 384 -21.13 16.32 -12.55
C GLY A 384 -22.39 16.99 -12.00
N VAL A 385 -23.44 17.14 -12.80
CA VAL A 385 -24.71 17.75 -12.37
C VAL A 385 -25.53 16.75 -11.55
N ASN A 386 -24.91 16.26 -10.46
CA ASN A 386 -25.48 15.30 -9.53
C ASN A 386 -25.89 15.94 -8.21
N GLU A 387 -26.78 15.27 -7.48
CA GLU A 387 -27.15 15.64 -6.11
C GLU A 387 -25.90 15.58 -5.21
N GLY A 388 -25.73 16.56 -4.33
CA GLY A 388 -24.53 16.71 -3.50
C GLY A 388 -23.42 17.57 -4.15
N ASN A 389 -23.30 17.55 -5.47
CA ASN A 389 -22.44 18.48 -6.20
C ASN A 389 -23.17 19.80 -6.52
N ILE A 390 -24.47 19.71 -6.81
CA ILE A 390 -25.32 20.85 -7.13
C ILE A 390 -26.70 20.72 -6.48
N PRO A 391 -27.03 21.49 -5.44
CA PRO A 391 -26.12 22.41 -4.72
C PRO A 391 -25.04 21.62 -3.99
N LYS A 392 -23.86 22.25 -3.80
CA LYS A 392 -22.84 21.68 -2.90
C LYS A 392 -23.48 21.44 -1.54
N SER A 393 -23.31 20.22 -1.01
CA SER A 393 -23.78 19.91 0.33
C SER A 393 -23.01 20.77 1.34
N THR A 394 -23.72 21.68 1.98
CA THR A 394 -23.20 22.41 3.12
C THR A 394 -23.31 21.51 4.34
N GLN A 395 -22.21 21.27 5.05
CA GLN A 395 -22.27 20.53 6.32
C GLN A 395 -23.24 21.25 7.27
N THR A 396 -24.39 20.64 7.50
CA THR A 396 -25.32 21.02 8.55
C THR A 396 -24.77 20.54 9.88
N GLY A 397 -24.23 21.40 10.71
CA GLY A 397 -23.67 21.02 12.00
C GLY A 397 -22.78 22.07 12.65
N GLY A 398 -22.96 23.34 12.31
CA GLY A 398 -22.31 24.43 13.03
C GLY A 398 -22.85 24.58 14.47
N ILE A 399 -22.03 25.21 15.33
CA ILE A 399 -22.40 25.56 16.72
C ILE A 399 -23.62 26.49 16.74
N LEU A 400 -23.80 27.33 15.70
CA LEU A 400 -24.90 28.31 15.58
C LEU A 400 -26.00 27.74 14.68
N SER A 401 -27.23 27.69 15.20
CA SER A 401 -28.44 27.40 14.43
C SER A 401 -28.84 28.56 13.52
N GLU A 402 -29.75 28.34 12.58
CA GLU A 402 -30.32 29.41 11.75
C GLU A 402 -31.03 30.48 12.58
N LEU A 403 -31.70 30.09 13.69
CA LEU A 403 -32.34 31.04 14.60
C LEU A 403 -31.31 31.92 15.34
N ASP A 404 -30.17 31.35 15.72
CA ASP A 404 -29.10 32.12 16.34
C ASP A 404 -28.52 33.12 15.34
N ARG A 405 -28.38 32.72 14.07
CA ARG A 405 -27.92 33.61 12.99
C ARG A 405 -28.86 34.77 12.74
N ASP A 406 -30.18 34.50 12.67
CA ASP A 406 -31.21 35.51 12.52
C ASP A 406 -31.16 36.50 13.71
N PHE A 407 -30.98 35.99 14.94
CA PHE A 407 -30.83 36.86 16.14
C PHE A 407 -29.59 37.76 16.06
N PHE A 408 -28.43 37.23 15.68
CA PHE A 408 -27.21 38.05 15.53
C PHE A 408 -27.35 39.10 14.43
N GLN A 409 -27.99 38.73 13.32
CA GLN A 409 -28.24 39.66 12.22
C GLN A 409 -29.19 40.82 12.66
N GLU A 410 -30.22 40.55 13.45
CA GLU A 410 -31.10 41.55 14.05
C GLU A 410 -30.36 42.49 14.99
N GLN A 411 -29.30 41.99 15.65
CA GLN A 411 -28.44 42.82 16.51
C GLN A 411 -27.33 43.57 15.74
N GLY A 412 -27.32 43.49 14.40
CA GLY A 412 -26.35 44.15 13.54
C GLY A 412 -24.99 43.47 13.47
N VAL A 413 -24.88 42.22 13.91
CA VAL A 413 -23.66 41.42 13.78
C VAL A 413 -23.67 40.67 12.45
N GLU A 414 -22.76 40.99 11.54
CA GLU A 414 -22.57 40.24 10.28
C GLU A 414 -21.84 38.93 10.53
N LEU A 415 -22.49 37.81 10.19
CA LEU A 415 -21.91 36.45 10.18
C LEU A 415 -21.61 36.01 8.76
N ALA A 416 -20.71 35.01 8.61
CA ALA A 416 -20.50 34.35 7.34
C ALA A 416 -21.83 33.75 6.83
N PRO A 417 -22.04 33.64 5.50
CA PRO A 417 -23.31 33.14 4.93
C PRO A 417 -23.71 31.77 5.49
N GLY A 418 -24.98 31.66 5.90
CA GLY A 418 -25.59 30.41 6.33
C GLY A 418 -25.98 29.49 5.17
N PRO A 419 -26.43 28.25 5.45
CA PRO A 419 -26.83 27.28 4.40
C PRO A 419 -27.85 27.82 3.41
N LYS A 420 -28.86 28.57 3.86
CA LYS A 420 -29.88 29.18 2.98
C LYS A 420 -29.28 30.26 2.08
N GLU A 421 -28.41 31.08 2.62
CA GLU A 421 -27.74 32.14 1.85
C GLU A 421 -26.77 31.53 0.84
N LEU A 422 -25.99 30.52 1.23
CA LEU A 422 -25.11 29.78 0.32
C LEU A 422 -25.88 29.13 -0.85
N MET A 423 -27.05 28.56 -0.59
CA MET A 423 -27.90 27.99 -1.64
C MET A 423 -28.39 29.06 -2.62
N ASN A 424 -28.77 30.24 -2.13
CA ASN A 424 -29.18 31.35 -3.00
C ASN A 424 -27.99 31.90 -3.80
N MET A 425 -26.78 31.97 -3.20
CA MET A 425 -25.55 32.33 -3.88
C MET A 425 -25.23 31.35 -5.00
N GLN A 426 -25.33 30.06 -4.74
CA GLN A 426 -25.08 29.03 -5.75
C GLN A 426 -26.06 29.13 -6.92
N ARG A 427 -27.34 29.43 -6.68
CA ARG A 427 -28.31 29.67 -7.76
C ARG A 427 -27.89 30.85 -8.65
N PHE A 428 -27.33 31.89 -8.09
CA PHE A 428 -26.82 33.01 -8.85
C PHE A 428 -25.58 32.62 -9.68
N TYR A 429 -24.65 31.85 -9.11
CA TYR A 429 -23.50 31.34 -9.87
C TYR A 429 -23.91 30.35 -10.97
N LEU A 430 -24.89 29.49 -10.74
CA LEU A 430 -25.46 28.63 -11.77
C LEU A 430 -26.04 29.46 -12.92
N TYR A 431 -26.80 30.52 -12.61
CA TYR A 431 -27.31 31.44 -13.61
C TYR A 431 -26.18 32.05 -14.45
N LEU A 432 -25.14 32.59 -13.79
CA LEU A 432 -24.02 33.24 -14.46
C LEU A 432 -23.29 32.26 -15.42
N ASN A 433 -23.06 31.03 -15.00
CA ASN A 433 -22.37 30.04 -15.81
C ASN A 433 -23.24 29.54 -16.96
N MET A 434 -24.47 29.12 -16.72
CA MET A 434 -25.37 28.58 -17.76
C MET A 434 -25.76 29.60 -18.84
N THR A 435 -25.76 30.88 -18.48
CA THR A 435 -26.04 31.96 -19.44
C THR A 435 -24.81 32.53 -20.11
N LYS A 436 -23.59 31.95 -19.83
CA LYS A 436 -22.34 32.44 -20.39
C LYS A 436 -22.11 32.00 -21.85
N PRO A 437 -22.36 30.75 -22.27
CA PRO A 437 -22.08 30.30 -23.63
C PRO A 437 -22.95 31.01 -24.63
N GLY A 438 -22.37 31.31 -25.81
CA GLY A 438 -23.07 31.98 -26.90
C GLY A 438 -23.86 31.03 -27.81
N GLU A 439 -23.48 29.75 -27.92
CA GLU A 439 -24.03 28.85 -28.93
C GLU A 439 -24.54 27.53 -28.36
N LYS A 440 -23.78 26.89 -27.41
CA LYS A 440 -24.15 25.56 -26.91
C LYS A 440 -23.99 25.45 -25.40
N LEU A 441 -24.94 24.79 -24.75
CA LEU A 441 -24.90 24.40 -23.34
C LEU A 441 -25.13 22.88 -23.24
N ILE A 442 -24.12 22.15 -22.78
CA ILE A 442 -24.19 20.71 -22.61
C ILE A 442 -24.09 20.41 -21.09
N LEU A 443 -25.12 19.77 -20.55
CA LEU A 443 -25.12 19.35 -19.14
C LEU A 443 -24.94 17.84 -19.10
N SER A 444 -24.25 17.36 -18.10
CA SER A 444 -24.11 15.92 -17.89
C SER A 444 -24.11 15.54 -16.42
N TYR A 445 -24.47 14.30 -16.17
CA TYR A 445 -24.42 13.68 -14.84
C TYR A 445 -24.07 12.21 -14.96
N SER A 446 -23.52 11.63 -13.89
CA SER A 446 -23.21 10.21 -13.82
C SER A 446 -24.27 9.44 -13.03
N ASP A 447 -24.47 8.15 -13.35
CA ASP A 447 -25.38 7.26 -12.65
C ASP A 447 -24.76 6.74 -11.34
N THR A 448 -23.41 6.68 -11.25
CA THR A 448 -22.69 6.28 -10.06
C THR A 448 -21.59 7.29 -9.69
N ASN A 449 -21.16 7.29 -8.41
CA ASN A 449 -19.98 8.03 -7.98
C ASN A 449 -18.70 7.22 -8.25
N ALA A 450 -17.52 7.79 -7.92
CA ALA A 450 -16.22 7.11 -8.08
C ALA A 450 -16.07 5.80 -7.28
N LYS A 451 -16.95 5.52 -6.32
CA LYS A 451 -16.99 4.28 -5.55
C LYS A 451 -17.96 3.23 -6.13
N GLY A 452 -18.67 3.55 -7.21
CA GLY A 452 -19.69 2.69 -7.81
C GLY A 452 -21.05 2.73 -7.10
N GLU A 453 -21.27 3.68 -6.17
CA GLU A 453 -22.57 3.86 -5.52
C GLU A 453 -23.49 4.69 -6.40
N GLY A 454 -24.75 4.29 -6.53
CA GLY A 454 -25.75 5.01 -7.35
C GLY A 454 -26.03 6.41 -6.81
N ILE A 455 -26.03 7.41 -7.67
CA ILE A 455 -26.32 8.81 -7.33
C ILE A 455 -27.38 9.39 -8.26
N SER A 456 -28.17 10.33 -7.72
CA SER A 456 -29.27 10.97 -8.48
C SER A 456 -28.81 12.22 -9.22
N PRO A 457 -29.44 12.58 -10.35
CA PRO A 457 -29.24 13.87 -10.99
C PRO A 457 -29.72 15.03 -10.10
N ALA A 458 -29.04 16.16 -10.17
CA ALA A 458 -29.39 17.35 -9.44
C ALA A 458 -30.75 17.92 -9.85
N TYR A 459 -31.41 18.66 -8.95
CA TYR A 459 -32.68 19.34 -9.22
C TYR A 459 -32.64 20.25 -10.47
N LEU A 460 -31.45 20.69 -10.85
CA LEU A 460 -31.21 21.53 -12.00
C LEU A 460 -31.68 20.88 -13.31
N ILE A 461 -31.41 19.57 -13.47
CA ILE A 461 -31.85 18.78 -14.65
C ILE A 461 -33.40 18.84 -14.80
N GLY A 462 -34.11 18.59 -13.70
CA GLY A 462 -35.57 18.72 -13.68
C GLY A 462 -36.09 20.14 -13.98
N SER A 463 -35.36 21.14 -13.46
CA SER A 463 -35.66 22.54 -13.70
C SER A 463 -35.55 22.93 -15.20
N ILE A 464 -34.45 22.48 -15.86
CA ILE A 464 -34.25 22.73 -17.29
C ILE A 464 -35.28 21.96 -18.13
N ARG A 465 -35.56 20.69 -17.85
CA ARG A 465 -36.58 19.92 -18.57
C ARG A 465 -37.97 20.53 -18.43
N SER A 466 -38.28 21.21 -17.32
CA SER A 466 -39.53 21.92 -17.16
C SER A 466 -39.65 23.15 -18.08
N LEU A 467 -38.50 23.74 -18.47
CA LEU A 467 -38.47 24.84 -19.44
C LEU A 467 -38.50 24.32 -20.90
N TYR A 468 -37.91 23.15 -21.13
CA TYR A 468 -37.78 22.51 -22.46
C TYR A 468 -38.39 21.10 -22.44
N PRO A 469 -39.74 20.95 -22.57
CA PRO A 469 -40.36 19.63 -22.45
C PRO A 469 -39.96 18.62 -23.53
N LYS A 470 -39.50 19.09 -24.68
CA LYS A 470 -39.03 18.25 -25.79
C LYS A 470 -37.54 17.86 -25.67
N LEU A 471 -36.87 18.33 -24.64
CA LEU A 471 -35.45 17.99 -24.41
C LEU A 471 -35.34 16.56 -23.87
N GLU A 472 -34.73 15.70 -24.65
CA GLU A 472 -34.45 14.31 -24.30
C GLU A 472 -33.07 14.23 -23.60
N ILE A 473 -32.90 13.23 -22.73
CA ILE A 473 -31.63 12.89 -22.12
C ILE A 473 -30.98 11.82 -22.98
N GLU A 474 -29.81 12.11 -23.49
CA GLU A 474 -29.01 11.20 -24.30
C GLU A 474 -28.25 10.25 -23.35
N GLY A 475 -28.19 8.93 -23.61
CA GLY A 475 -27.58 7.92 -22.75
C GLY A 475 -28.55 7.43 -21.66
N GLY A 476 -28.10 6.55 -20.79
CA GLY A 476 -28.86 5.99 -19.66
C GLY A 476 -28.71 4.49 -19.54
N ALA A 477 -28.89 3.97 -18.32
CA ALA A 477 -28.83 2.54 -18.00
C ALA A 477 -29.94 1.80 -18.77
N GLY A 478 -29.63 1.20 -19.91
CA GLY A 478 -30.54 0.46 -20.78
C GLY A 478 -30.33 0.70 -22.25
N VAL A 479 -29.74 1.78 -22.67
CA VAL A 479 -29.30 1.97 -24.04
C VAL A 479 -27.92 1.35 -24.21
N ARG A 480 -27.88 0.00 -24.28
CA ARG A 480 -26.72 -0.62 -24.94
C ARG A 480 -26.70 -0.01 -26.34
N PRO A 481 -25.52 0.44 -26.83
CA PRO A 481 -25.43 0.88 -28.21
C PRO A 481 -26.12 -0.18 -29.09
N HIS A 482 -27.08 0.23 -29.88
CA HIS A 482 -27.75 -0.70 -30.81
C HIS A 482 -26.65 -1.38 -31.61
N LYS A 483 -26.60 -2.71 -31.58
CA LYS A 483 -25.61 -3.56 -32.26
C LYS A 483 -25.45 -3.29 -33.76
N ASN A 484 -26.28 -2.42 -34.35
CA ASN A 484 -26.43 -2.24 -35.78
C ASN A 484 -26.28 -0.79 -36.30
N SER A 485 -25.69 0.14 -35.52
CA SER A 485 -25.41 1.46 -36.11
C SER A 485 -23.89 1.72 -36.09
N ILE A 486 -23.34 1.86 -37.26
CA ILE A 486 -21.94 2.24 -37.55
C ILE A 486 -21.50 3.52 -36.77
N ASN A 487 -22.48 4.32 -36.31
CA ASN A 487 -22.24 5.55 -35.56
C ASN A 487 -21.99 5.38 -34.05
N ASN A 488 -22.01 4.17 -33.52
CA ASN A 488 -21.81 3.89 -32.10
C ASN A 488 -20.42 3.30 -31.74
N TYR A 489 -19.53 3.19 -32.72
CA TYR A 489 -18.15 2.79 -32.44
C TYR A 489 -17.40 3.98 -31.87
N CYS A 490 -16.81 3.81 -30.70
CA CYS A 490 -15.77 4.71 -30.20
C CYS A 490 -14.56 4.57 -31.12
N TYR A 491 -14.45 5.43 -32.11
CA TYR A 491 -13.20 5.55 -32.85
C TYR A 491 -12.16 6.18 -31.93
N PRO A 492 -10.95 5.65 -31.87
CA PRO A 492 -9.88 6.24 -31.08
C PRO A 492 -9.60 7.66 -31.56
N GLU A 493 -9.57 8.61 -30.65
CA GLU A 493 -9.31 10.02 -30.94
C GLU A 493 -7.85 10.24 -31.40
N ASN A 494 -6.97 9.44 -30.87
CA ASN A 494 -5.53 9.44 -31.20
C ASN A 494 -4.96 8.02 -31.08
N PRO A 495 -3.68 7.78 -31.48
CA PRO A 495 -3.07 6.45 -31.40
C PRO A 495 -2.96 5.88 -29.99
N GLU A 496 -2.82 6.70 -28.93
CA GLU A 496 -2.74 6.19 -27.54
C GLU A 496 -4.10 5.68 -27.08
N ALA A 497 -5.19 6.43 -27.31
CA ALA A 497 -6.55 5.98 -27.01
C ALA A 497 -6.93 4.70 -27.80
N GLY A 498 -6.36 4.54 -29.00
CA GLY A 498 -6.51 3.32 -29.78
C GLY A 498 -5.82 2.11 -29.17
N ILE A 499 -4.77 2.27 -28.37
CA ILE A 499 -4.13 1.16 -27.66
C ILE A 499 -5.05 0.64 -26.56
N ASP A 500 -5.76 1.49 -25.85
CA ASP A 500 -6.70 1.08 -24.81
C ASP A 500 -7.85 0.25 -25.40
N LEU A 501 -8.43 0.72 -26.50
CA LEU A 501 -9.45 -0.03 -27.24
C LEU A 501 -8.92 -1.40 -27.74
N PHE A 502 -7.67 -1.40 -28.23
CA PHE A 502 -6.97 -2.61 -28.65
C PHE A 502 -6.78 -3.60 -27.49
N LEU A 503 -6.40 -3.11 -26.31
CA LEU A 503 -6.22 -3.92 -25.10
C LEU A 503 -7.55 -4.50 -24.61
N GLU A 504 -8.64 -3.73 -24.57
CA GLU A 504 -9.97 -4.21 -24.20
C GLU A 504 -10.40 -5.39 -25.09
N LYS A 505 -10.21 -5.26 -26.39
CA LYS A 505 -10.52 -6.34 -27.32
C LYS A 505 -9.58 -7.53 -27.17
N LEU A 506 -8.30 -7.28 -26.93
CA LEU A 506 -7.31 -8.33 -26.72
C LEU A 506 -7.65 -9.18 -25.48
N VAL A 507 -8.11 -8.55 -24.38
CA VAL A 507 -8.59 -9.26 -23.17
C VAL A 507 -9.80 -10.11 -23.51
N GLN A 508 -10.79 -9.59 -24.22
CA GLN A 508 -11.97 -10.35 -24.66
C GLN A 508 -11.60 -11.59 -25.50
N GLU A 509 -10.60 -11.46 -26.39
CA GLU A 509 -10.12 -12.60 -27.20
C GLU A 509 -9.37 -13.66 -26.38
N THR A 510 -8.66 -13.24 -25.30
CA THR A 510 -7.96 -14.21 -24.42
C THR A 510 -8.93 -14.95 -23.48
N GLU A 511 -10.12 -14.41 -23.24
CA GLU A 511 -11.14 -15.01 -22.37
C GLU A 511 -12.07 -15.97 -23.12
N LYS A 512 -12.07 -15.96 -24.47
CA LYS A 512 -12.86 -16.91 -25.27
C LYS A 512 -12.30 -18.32 -25.13
N GLU A 513 -13.14 -19.27 -24.73
CA GLU A 513 -12.79 -20.69 -24.78
C GLU A 513 -12.65 -21.14 -26.24
N HIS A 514 -11.75 -22.08 -26.52
CA HIS A 514 -11.39 -22.53 -27.87
C HIS A 514 -12.56 -23.05 -28.75
N GLU A 515 -13.74 -23.27 -28.19
CA GLU A 515 -14.92 -23.77 -28.92
C GLU A 515 -15.74 -22.65 -29.59
N ASP A 516 -15.57 -21.39 -29.20
CA ASP A 516 -16.36 -20.26 -29.73
C ASP A 516 -15.74 -19.57 -30.97
N ILE A 517 -14.62 -20.06 -31.46
CA ILE A 517 -13.86 -19.45 -32.59
C ILE A 517 -14.62 -19.52 -33.95
N LEU A 518 -15.73 -20.22 -34.03
CA LEU A 518 -16.50 -20.39 -35.26
C LEU A 518 -17.74 -19.47 -35.40
N GLU A 519 -17.98 -18.56 -34.46
CA GLU A 519 -18.96 -17.51 -34.64
C GLU A 519 -18.45 -16.45 -35.62
N GLN A 520 -19.36 -15.99 -36.49
CA GLN A 520 -19.08 -15.05 -37.60
C GLN A 520 -18.33 -13.80 -37.06
N ALA A 521 -17.20 -13.48 -37.71
CA ALA A 521 -16.46 -12.25 -37.45
C ALA A 521 -17.38 -11.02 -37.53
N ASP A 522 -17.48 -10.26 -36.45
CA ASP A 522 -18.25 -9.02 -36.32
C ASP A 522 -17.46 -7.86 -36.97
N GLU A 523 -18.17 -6.77 -37.32
CA GLU A 523 -17.54 -5.53 -37.78
C GLU A 523 -16.46 -4.99 -36.80
N THR A 524 -16.63 -5.26 -35.50
CA THR A 524 -15.63 -4.97 -34.46
C THR A 524 -14.32 -5.73 -34.67
N ASP A 525 -14.37 -6.96 -35.15
CA ASP A 525 -13.18 -7.77 -35.41
C ASP A 525 -12.40 -7.26 -36.62
N ALA A 526 -13.10 -6.74 -37.63
CA ALA A 526 -12.48 -6.11 -38.79
C ALA A 526 -11.74 -4.81 -38.37
N MET A 527 -12.37 -3.97 -37.58
CA MET A 527 -11.75 -2.73 -37.04
C MET A 527 -10.53 -3.04 -36.15
N PHE A 528 -10.62 -4.06 -35.30
CA PHE A 528 -9.48 -4.52 -34.49
C PHE A 528 -8.31 -4.99 -35.35
N GLY A 529 -8.59 -5.75 -36.40
CA GLY A 529 -7.58 -6.21 -37.37
C GLY A 529 -6.90 -5.06 -38.12
N GLU A 530 -7.68 -4.04 -38.52
CA GLU A 530 -7.14 -2.83 -39.17
C GLU A 530 -6.29 -2.00 -38.21
N LEU A 531 -6.74 -1.81 -36.97
CA LEU A 531 -6.03 -1.09 -35.93
C LEU A 531 -4.70 -1.78 -35.61
N TYR A 532 -4.70 -3.10 -35.43
CA TYR A 532 -3.48 -3.90 -35.24
C TYR A 532 -2.51 -3.77 -36.41
N SER A 533 -3.03 -3.88 -37.64
CA SER A 533 -2.23 -3.71 -38.85
C SER A 533 -1.62 -2.32 -38.94
N TRP A 534 -2.33 -1.29 -38.52
CA TRP A 534 -1.82 0.09 -38.50
C TRP A 534 -0.68 0.22 -37.48
N TYR A 535 -0.83 -0.30 -36.27
CA TYR A 535 0.25 -0.27 -35.25
C TYR A 535 1.48 -1.02 -35.71
N LEU A 536 1.35 -2.15 -36.38
CA LEU A 536 2.51 -2.90 -36.90
C LEU A 536 3.25 -2.17 -38.01
N ARG A 537 2.58 -1.32 -38.78
CA ARG A 537 3.20 -0.49 -39.83
C ARG A 537 3.89 0.75 -39.26
N ASN A 538 3.45 1.22 -38.08
CA ASN A 538 4.03 2.42 -37.47
C ASN A 538 5.23 2.04 -36.59
N PRO A 539 6.47 2.54 -36.91
CA PRO A 539 7.67 2.17 -36.14
C PRO A 539 7.63 2.56 -34.67
N GLU A 540 6.91 3.62 -34.33
CA GLU A 540 6.79 4.16 -32.96
C GLU A 540 6.03 3.19 -32.06
N TYR A 541 4.94 2.62 -32.53
CA TYR A 541 4.06 1.76 -31.74
C TYR A 541 4.33 0.27 -31.89
N ARG A 542 4.97 -0.15 -32.99
CA ARG A 542 5.18 -1.55 -33.35
C ARG A 542 5.72 -2.38 -32.20
N SER A 543 6.83 -1.94 -31.60
CA SER A 543 7.50 -2.71 -30.54
C SER A 543 6.61 -2.87 -29.30
N ARG A 544 5.86 -1.82 -28.95
CA ARG A 544 4.94 -1.81 -27.79
C ARG A 544 3.78 -2.76 -28.02
N VAL A 545 3.11 -2.66 -29.14
CA VAL A 545 1.95 -3.50 -29.45
C VAL A 545 2.33 -4.97 -29.63
N GLN A 546 3.46 -5.25 -30.27
CA GLN A 546 3.99 -6.63 -30.34
C GLN A 546 4.24 -7.23 -28.96
N LYS A 547 4.81 -6.46 -28.02
CA LYS A 547 5.00 -6.93 -26.64
C LYS A 547 3.67 -7.17 -25.93
N LEU A 548 2.67 -6.31 -26.11
CA LEU A 548 1.35 -6.48 -25.53
C LEU A 548 0.70 -7.77 -26.02
N VAL A 549 0.68 -8.02 -27.33
CA VAL A 549 0.15 -9.27 -27.90
C VAL A 549 0.93 -10.49 -27.41
N GLN A 550 2.27 -10.42 -27.44
CA GLN A 550 3.10 -11.52 -26.91
C GLN A 550 2.80 -11.81 -25.44
N SER A 551 2.57 -10.76 -24.62
CA SER A 551 2.24 -10.92 -23.20
C SER A 551 0.84 -11.51 -22.99
N ALA A 552 -0.14 -11.11 -23.80
CA ALA A 552 -1.52 -11.59 -23.72
C ALA A 552 -1.64 -13.09 -24.03
N PHE A 553 -0.83 -13.58 -24.98
CA PHE A 553 -0.79 -15.01 -25.36
C PHE A 553 0.44 -15.74 -24.83
N ALA A 554 1.22 -15.12 -23.94
CA ALA A 554 2.34 -15.79 -23.31
C ALA A 554 1.86 -16.89 -22.39
N GLY A 555 2.22 -18.13 -22.69
CA GLY A 555 2.11 -19.23 -21.76
C GLY A 555 3.18 -19.13 -20.66
N LYS A 556 3.11 -20.06 -19.70
CA LYS A 556 4.17 -20.23 -18.70
C LYS A 556 5.52 -20.43 -19.39
N PRO A 557 6.55 -19.63 -19.08
CA PRO A 557 7.88 -19.87 -19.65
C PRO A 557 8.45 -21.20 -19.17
N GLU A 558 9.34 -21.78 -19.96
CA GLU A 558 10.14 -22.92 -19.53
C GLU A 558 11.16 -22.44 -18.48
N ASP A 559 10.93 -22.76 -17.23
CA ASP A 559 11.75 -22.35 -16.08
C ASP A 559 12.87 -23.38 -15.82
N ILE A 560 13.64 -23.74 -16.85
CA ILE A 560 14.78 -24.65 -16.75
C ILE A 560 16.05 -23.87 -17.08
N ILE A 561 16.99 -23.86 -16.13
CA ILE A 561 18.34 -23.34 -16.38
C ILE A 561 19.25 -24.45 -16.91
N SER A 562 20.27 -24.09 -17.68
CA SER A 562 21.19 -25.11 -18.18
C SER A 562 21.95 -25.81 -17.05
N GLN A 563 22.29 -27.06 -17.22
CA GLN A 563 23.01 -27.86 -16.23
C GLN A 563 24.37 -27.24 -15.83
N SER A 564 25.04 -26.56 -16.75
CA SER A 564 26.28 -25.85 -16.48
C SER A 564 26.06 -24.65 -15.53
N VAL A 565 24.96 -23.90 -15.72
CA VAL A 565 24.58 -22.81 -14.83
C VAL A 565 24.15 -23.36 -13.46
N ALA A 566 23.36 -24.44 -13.43
CA ALA A 566 22.96 -25.06 -12.18
C ALA A 566 24.17 -25.55 -11.36
N LYS A 567 25.15 -26.19 -12.00
CA LYS A 567 26.41 -26.58 -11.36
C LYS A 567 27.22 -25.38 -10.85
N ALA A 568 27.25 -24.28 -11.59
CA ALA A 568 27.93 -23.06 -11.15
C ALA A 568 27.23 -22.41 -9.94
N LEU A 569 25.89 -22.42 -9.91
CA LEU A 569 25.11 -21.83 -8.82
C LEU A 569 25.16 -22.68 -7.55
N TYR A 570 25.09 -24.01 -7.69
CA TYR A 570 24.85 -24.89 -6.54
C TYR A 570 26.09 -25.69 -6.12
N GLY A 571 27.13 -25.75 -6.95
CA GLY A 571 28.36 -26.52 -6.72
C GLY A 571 28.16 -28.02 -7.01
N GLU A 572 29.28 -28.76 -7.14
CA GLU A 572 29.23 -30.19 -7.51
C GLU A 572 29.02 -31.12 -6.30
N VAL A 573 29.45 -30.71 -5.11
CA VAL A 573 29.47 -31.60 -3.95
C VAL A 573 29.23 -30.85 -2.66
N SER A 574 27.99 -30.67 -2.30
CA SER A 574 27.65 -30.30 -0.93
C SER A 574 26.46 -31.15 -0.46
N PRO A 575 26.52 -31.77 0.72
CA PRO A 575 25.33 -32.34 1.31
C PRO A 575 24.34 -31.18 1.55
N TYR A 576 23.21 -31.23 0.88
CA TYR A 576 22.17 -30.23 1.06
C TYR A 576 21.50 -30.40 2.42
N SER A 577 21.24 -29.30 3.13
CA SER A 577 20.47 -29.35 4.37
C SER A 577 19.04 -29.84 4.12
N ALA A 578 18.43 -30.45 5.12
CA ALA A 578 17.03 -30.92 5.04
C ALA A 578 16.10 -29.79 4.59
N THR A 579 16.20 -28.61 5.16
CA THR A 579 15.41 -27.42 4.81
C THR A 579 15.54 -27.02 3.34
N ARG A 580 16.72 -27.17 2.76
CA ARG A 580 16.96 -26.86 1.34
C ARG A 580 16.25 -27.86 0.44
N LEU A 581 16.30 -29.16 0.76
CA LEU A 581 15.64 -30.22 0.01
C LEU A 581 14.11 -30.08 0.10
N GLU A 582 13.58 -29.83 1.29
CA GLU A 582 12.16 -29.57 1.54
C GLU A 582 11.66 -28.34 0.79
N ARG A 583 12.49 -27.28 0.70
CA ARG A 583 12.17 -26.06 -0.06
C ARG A 583 12.03 -26.34 -1.55
N PHE A 584 12.93 -27.18 -2.12
CA PHE A 584 12.83 -27.63 -3.50
C PHE A 584 11.57 -28.48 -3.72
N ALA A 585 11.32 -29.43 -2.83
CA ALA A 585 10.13 -30.28 -2.90
C ALA A 585 8.83 -29.47 -2.80
N ALA A 586 8.84 -28.35 -2.09
CA ALA A 586 7.70 -27.44 -2.00
C ALA A 586 7.49 -26.65 -3.30
N CYS A 587 8.55 -26.07 -3.86
CA CYS A 587 8.53 -25.35 -5.14
C CYS A 587 9.97 -25.15 -5.64
N ALA A 588 10.30 -25.69 -6.82
CA ALA A 588 11.63 -25.61 -7.40
C ALA A 588 12.07 -24.15 -7.64
N PHE A 589 11.16 -23.29 -8.10
CA PHE A 589 11.46 -21.86 -8.30
C PHE A 589 11.79 -21.12 -6.99
N ALA A 590 11.06 -21.42 -5.91
CA ALA A 590 11.37 -20.82 -4.61
C ALA A 590 12.75 -21.24 -4.10
N HIS A 591 13.16 -22.49 -4.35
CA HIS A 591 14.52 -22.97 -4.09
C HIS A 591 15.56 -22.21 -4.95
N PHE A 592 15.28 -22.02 -6.25
CA PHE A 592 16.16 -21.26 -7.15
C PHE A 592 16.37 -19.83 -6.66
N LEU A 593 15.30 -19.12 -6.31
CA LEU A 593 15.42 -17.75 -5.79
C LEU A 593 16.23 -17.68 -4.48
N GLN A 594 15.99 -18.61 -3.55
CA GLN A 594 16.63 -18.59 -2.24
C GLN A 594 18.09 -19.06 -2.28
N TYR A 595 18.40 -20.12 -2.99
CA TYR A 595 19.71 -20.77 -2.95
C TYR A 595 20.55 -20.56 -4.21
N GLY A 596 19.91 -20.30 -5.36
CA GLY A 596 20.58 -19.95 -6.61
C GLY A 596 20.86 -18.44 -6.68
N MET A 597 19.80 -17.65 -6.67
CA MET A 597 19.89 -16.19 -6.70
C MET A 597 20.27 -15.56 -5.36
N LYS A 598 20.21 -16.33 -4.27
CA LYS A 598 20.51 -15.88 -2.89
C LYS A 598 19.68 -14.66 -2.46
N LEU A 599 18.43 -14.59 -2.91
CA LEU A 599 17.52 -13.54 -2.48
C LEU A 599 17.18 -13.74 -1.01
N THR A 600 17.42 -12.70 -0.22
CA THR A 600 17.15 -12.67 1.22
C THR A 600 16.29 -11.47 1.56
N GLU A 601 15.43 -11.61 2.56
CA GLU A 601 14.71 -10.46 3.13
C GLU A 601 15.70 -9.49 3.78
N ARG A 602 15.36 -8.21 3.83
CA ARG A 602 16.12 -7.20 4.55
C ARG A 602 16.20 -7.55 6.03
N VAL A 603 17.35 -7.36 6.63
CA VAL A 603 17.52 -7.50 8.07
C VAL A 603 16.88 -6.30 8.76
N GLU A 604 15.94 -6.54 9.66
CA GLU A 604 15.25 -5.52 10.44
C GLU A 604 15.56 -5.67 11.92
N TYR A 605 15.66 -4.54 12.62
CA TYR A 605 15.84 -4.51 14.08
C TYR A 605 14.51 -4.79 14.79
N GLU A 606 14.05 -6.01 14.64
CA GLU A 606 12.80 -6.50 15.19
C GLU A 606 12.99 -7.92 15.74
N PHE A 607 12.34 -8.22 16.85
CA PHE A 607 12.30 -9.58 17.39
C PHE A 607 11.15 -10.35 16.73
N LYS A 608 11.51 -11.26 15.82
CA LYS A 608 10.58 -12.09 15.06
C LYS A 608 10.36 -13.45 15.75
N PRO A 609 9.28 -14.18 15.43
CA PRO A 609 9.04 -15.53 15.98
C PRO A 609 10.19 -16.52 15.74
N MET A 610 10.93 -16.39 14.65
CA MET A 610 12.10 -17.20 14.34
C MET A 610 13.25 -16.95 15.34
N ASP A 611 13.42 -15.71 15.81
CA ASP A 611 14.43 -15.36 16.79
C ASP A 611 14.16 -16.02 18.14
N MET A 612 12.90 -16.14 18.54
CA MET A 612 12.50 -16.90 19.71
C MET A 612 12.92 -18.37 19.59
N GLY A 613 12.78 -18.96 18.39
CA GLY A 613 13.28 -20.32 18.10
C GLY A 613 14.77 -20.42 18.35
N ASN A 614 15.57 -19.54 17.75
CA ASN A 614 17.02 -19.54 17.89
C ASN A 614 17.46 -19.38 19.35
N VAL A 615 16.86 -18.43 20.08
CA VAL A 615 17.13 -18.22 21.51
C VAL A 615 16.81 -19.46 22.34
N MET A 616 15.71 -20.16 22.05
CA MET A 616 15.33 -21.37 22.78
C MET A 616 16.27 -22.53 22.50
N HIS A 617 16.69 -22.75 21.24
CA HIS A 617 17.66 -23.80 20.89
C HIS A 617 19.01 -23.55 21.60
N GLU A 618 19.55 -22.32 21.50
CA GLU A 618 20.80 -21.93 22.14
C GLU A 618 20.70 -22.03 23.67
N ALA A 619 19.55 -21.69 24.27
CA ALA A 619 19.34 -21.81 25.70
C ALA A 619 19.28 -23.27 26.17
N LEU A 620 18.67 -24.18 25.41
CA LEU A 620 18.62 -25.61 25.70
C LEU A 620 20.01 -26.27 25.55
N GLU A 621 20.77 -25.91 24.52
CA GLU A 621 22.16 -26.33 24.33
C GLU A 621 23.02 -25.89 25.51
N SER A 622 23.01 -24.59 25.84
CA SER A 622 23.76 -24.04 26.97
C SER A 622 23.39 -24.67 28.33
N PHE A 623 22.10 -24.94 28.52
CA PHE A 623 21.61 -25.65 29.70
C PHE A 623 22.18 -27.06 29.78
N ALA A 624 22.13 -27.82 28.69
CA ALA A 624 22.66 -29.17 28.62
C ALA A 624 24.17 -29.23 28.87
N GLU A 625 24.91 -28.28 28.28
CA GLU A 625 26.34 -28.16 28.51
C GLU A 625 26.68 -27.84 29.97
N GLU A 626 25.96 -26.93 30.62
CA GLU A 626 26.17 -26.54 32.00
C GLU A 626 25.91 -27.71 32.95
N VAL A 627 24.83 -28.49 32.70
CA VAL A 627 24.55 -29.71 33.49
C VAL A 627 25.67 -30.73 33.33
N ARG A 628 26.14 -30.95 32.08
CA ARG A 628 27.26 -31.87 31.81
C ARG A 628 28.59 -31.41 32.48
N LYS A 629 28.91 -30.11 32.42
CA LYS A 629 30.10 -29.52 33.07
C LYS A 629 30.11 -29.74 34.60
N ARG A 630 28.92 -29.77 35.22
CA ARG A 630 28.76 -30.06 36.64
C ARG A 630 28.84 -31.55 36.97
N GLY A 631 28.85 -32.41 35.95
CA GLY A 631 28.88 -33.88 36.15
C GLY A 631 27.56 -34.44 36.73
N MET A 632 26.46 -33.72 36.63
CA MET A 632 25.16 -34.09 37.13
C MET A 632 24.29 -34.68 36.02
N LYS A 633 23.38 -35.58 36.43
CA LYS A 633 22.31 -36.03 35.51
C LYS A 633 21.14 -35.06 35.58
N TRP A 634 20.39 -34.91 34.48
CA TRP A 634 19.17 -34.09 34.44
C TRP A 634 18.16 -34.48 35.53
N THR A 635 18.03 -35.78 35.79
CA THR A 635 17.10 -36.35 36.78
C THR A 635 17.50 -36.05 38.23
N GLU A 636 18.74 -35.62 38.48
CA GLU A 636 19.28 -35.31 39.82
C GLU A 636 19.08 -33.84 40.21
N LEU A 637 18.69 -32.98 39.23
CA LEU A 637 18.51 -31.56 39.50
C LEU A 637 17.26 -31.29 40.33
N THR A 638 17.39 -30.51 41.37
CA THR A 638 16.29 -29.93 42.12
C THR A 638 15.56 -28.87 41.25
N GLU A 639 14.34 -28.54 41.61
CA GLU A 639 13.59 -27.49 40.89
C GLU A 639 14.30 -26.14 40.92
N GLN A 640 14.88 -25.79 42.04
CA GLN A 640 15.59 -24.53 42.18
C GLN A 640 16.86 -24.49 41.29
N GLU A 641 17.68 -25.52 41.34
CA GLU A 641 18.91 -25.61 40.51
C GLU A 641 18.58 -25.57 39.01
N ARG A 642 17.58 -26.34 38.60
CA ARG A 642 17.09 -26.37 37.19
C ARG A 642 16.69 -25.00 36.72
N ASN A 643 15.87 -24.27 37.52
CA ASN A 643 15.40 -22.94 37.16
C ASN A 643 16.54 -21.92 37.17
N GLU A 644 17.44 -21.95 38.13
CA GLU A 644 18.61 -21.04 38.18
C GLU A 644 19.55 -21.23 36.99
N ILE A 645 19.79 -22.49 36.56
CA ILE A 645 20.63 -22.76 35.39
C ILE A 645 19.95 -22.26 34.14
N ALA A 646 18.66 -22.56 33.97
CA ALA A 646 17.89 -22.12 32.80
C ALA A 646 17.85 -20.59 32.67
N ASP A 647 17.63 -19.89 33.78
CA ASP A 647 17.60 -18.43 33.82
C ASP A 647 18.94 -17.82 33.41
N ARG A 648 20.05 -18.33 33.98
CA ARG A 648 21.39 -17.84 33.69
C ARG A 648 21.77 -18.05 32.23
N CYS A 649 21.43 -19.21 31.65
CA CYS A 649 21.66 -19.49 30.23
C CYS A 649 20.92 -18.51 29.36
N LEU A 650 19.63 -18.27 29.64
CA LEU A 650 18.81 -17.29 28.90
C LEU A 650 19.35 -15.87 29.05
N ASP A 651 19.70 -15.43 30.26
CA ASP A 651 20.22 -14.08 30.52
C ASP A 651 21.52 -13.80 29.77
N ASN A 652 22.41 -14.78 29.67
CA ASN A 652 23.66 -14.68 28.91
C ASN A 652 23.36 -14.47 27.39
N ILE A 653 22.42 -15.22 26.83
CA ILE A 653 22.06 -15.11 25.41
C ILE A 653 21.37 -13.77 25.14
N VAL A 654 20.40 -13.40 25.98
CA VAL A 654 19.65 -12.14 25.85
C VAL A 654 20.52 -10.90 25.94
N ALA A 655 21.70 -10.99 26.63
CA ALA A 655 22.55 -9.84 26.85
C ALA A 655 23.04 -9.16 25.58
N ASP A 656 23.32 -9.92 24.52
CA ASP A 656 23.83 -9.38 23.23
C ASP A 656 23.09 -9.84 21.97
N TYR A 657 22.01 -10.62 22.12
CA TYR A 657 21.26 -11.15 20.99
C TYR A 657 20.74 -10.03 20.09
N GLY A 658 20.99 -10.15 18.77
CA GLY A 658 20.48 -9.23 17.77
C GLY A 658 20.79 -7.75 18.05
N ASN A 659 21.98 -7.44 18.56
CA ASN A 659 22.37 -6.07 18.92
C ASN A 659 21.43 -5.44 19.98
N THR A 660 21.11 -6.19 21.01
CA THR A 660 20.22 -5.78 22.12
C THR A 660 18.76 -5.52 21.73
N VAL A 661 18.31 -6.06 20.58
CA VAL A 661 16.91 -5.92 20.13
C VAL A 661 15.91 -6.38 21.21
N LEU A 662 16.26 -7.40 21.95
CA LEU A 662 15.43 -7.95 23.04
C LEU A 662 15.19 -6.95 24.18
N LYS A 663 16.09 -5.98 24.39
CA LYS A 663 16.00 -4.92 25.42
C LYS A 663 15.50 -3.58 24.86
N SER A 664 15.04 -3.55 23.61
CA SER A 664 14.70 -2.29 22.91
C SER A 664 13.32 -1.73 23.26
N SER A 665 12.43 -2.51 23.85
CA SER A 665 11.07 -2.09 24.19
C SER A 665 10.49 -2.91 25.35
N ALA A 666 9.51 -2.34 26.05
CA ALA A 666 8.76 -3.04 27.10
C ALA A 666 8.05 -4.30 26.57
N ARG A 667 7.63 -4.31 25.30
CA ARG A 667 7.07 -5.50 24.64
C ARG A 667 8.12 -6.61 24.55
N ASN A 668 9.32 -6.28 24.15
CA ASN A 668 10.40 -7.26 24.02
C ASN A 668 10.84 -7.78 25.39
N GLU A 669 10.90 -6.92 26.42
CA GLU A 669 11.14 -7.34 27.81
C GLU A 669 10.07 -8.34 28.29
N TYR A 670 8.81 -8.08 28.01
CA TYR A 670 7.73 -9.04 28.28
C TYR A 670 7.93 -10.36 27.53
N MET A 671 8.38 -10.31 26.27
CA MET A 671 8.69 -11.51 25.49
C MET A 671 9.84 -12.32 26.09
N ILE A 672 10.85 -11.67 26.66
CA ILE A 672 11.93 -12.37 27.39
C ILE A 672 11.36 -13.11 28.61
N GLU A 673 10.53 -12.48 29.41
CA GLU A 673 9.92 -13.12 30.59
C GLU A 673 9.00 -14.29 30.19
N ARG A 674 8.28 -14.15 29.08
CA ARG A 674 7.50 -15.24 28.51
C ARG A 674 8.42 -16.39 28.05
N THR A 675 9.52 -16.08 27.37
CA THR A 675 10.52 -17.07 26.93
C THR A 675 11.15 -17.79 28.14
N ARG A 676 11.47 -17.07 29.21
CA ARG A 676 11.97 -17.63 30.49
C ARG A 676 11.01 -18.66 31.06
N ARG A 677 9.72 -18.34 31.14
CA ARG A 677 8.67 -19.25 31.62
C ARG A 677 8.56 -20.49 30.74
N ILE A 678 8.59 -20.33 29.43
CA ILE A 678 8.56 -21.43 28.45
C ILE A 678 9.80 -22.31 28.61
N LEU A 679 10.99 -21.74 28.74
CA LEU A 679 12.25 -22.48 28.92
C LEU A 679 12.22 -23.30 30.21
N ARG A 680 11.86 -22.70 31.36
CA ARG A 680 11.68 -23.42 32.62
C ARG A 680 10.72 -24.59 32.50
N ARG A 681 9.58 -24.38 31.81
CA ARG A 681 8.60 -25.41 31.54
C ARG A 681 9.14 -26.52 30.66
N THR A 682 9.89 -26.19 29.63
CA THR A 682 10.53 -27.13 28.72
C THR A 682 11.53 -28.02 29.42
N VAL A 683 12.48 -27.44 30.17
CA VAL A 683 13.49 -28.23 30.89
C VAL A 683 12.88 -29.08 32.01
N TRP A 684 11.80 -28.60 32.65
CA TRP A 684 11.02 -29.40 33.58
C TRP A 684 10.37 -30.63 32.90
N ALA A 685 9.70 -30.44 31.76
CA ALA A 685 9.07 -31.53 31.04
C ALA A 685 10.10 -32.57 30.52
N LEU A 686 11.24 -32.09 29.98
CA LEU A 686 12.33 -32.95 29.52
C LEU A 686 12.91 -33.77 30.66
N GLN A 687 13.09 -33.17 31.86
CA GLN A 687 13.51 -33.90 33.06
C GLN A 687 12.50 -35.00 33.43
N LYS A 688 11.22 -34.67 33.46
CA LYS A 688 10.14 -35.64 33.76
C LYS A 688 10.06 -36.78 32.74
N GLN A 689 10.34 -36.50 31.46
CA GLN A 689 10.42 -37.54 30.42
C GLN A 689 11.61 -38.48 30.66
N LEU A 690 12.78 -37.94 31.09
CA LEU A 690 13.95 -38.73 31.37
C LEU A 690 13.82 -39.61 32.65
N GLU A 691 13.00 -39.11 33.62
CA GLU A 691 12.69 -39.90 34.84
C GLU A 691 11.84 -41.15 34.54
N GLN A 692 11.10 -41.17 33.40
CA GLN A 692 10.21 -42.28 33.03
C GLN A 692 10.82 -43.32 32.12
N GLY A 693 12.10 -43.18 31.70
CA GLY A 693 12.76 -44.06 30.73
C GLY A 693 14.23 -44.29 31.02
N GLU A 694 14.81 -45.21 30.26
CA GLU A 694 16.22 -45.61 30.37
C GLU A 694 17.13 -44.86 29.39
N PHE A 695 16.56 -44.11 28.45
CA PHE A 695 17.31 -43.33 27.46
C PHE A 695 18.01 -42.15 28.12
N GLN A 696 19.27 -41.92 27.76
CA GLN A 696 20.09 -40.81 28.27
C GLN A 696 20.50 -39.91 27.14
N PRO A 697 20.53 -38.58 27.35
CA PRO A 697 21.04 -37.63 26.37
C PRO A 697 22.53 -37.88 26.10
N GLU A 698 22.89 -38.29 24.89
CA GLU A 698 24.29 -38.50 24.46
C GLU A 698 24.88 -37.22 23.86
N GLY A 699 24.07 -36.48 23.05
CA GLY A 699 24.56 -35.27 22.41
C GLY A 699 23.47 -34.25 22.14
N PHE A 700 23.89 -33.00 22.21
CA PHE A 700 23.10 -31.83 21.79
C PHE A 700 23.82 -31.15 20.62
N GLU A 701 23.05 -30.58 19.66
CA GLU A 701 23.60 -29.90 18.51
C GLU A 701 24.67 -30.72 17.75
N VAL A 702 24.40 -32.03 17.61
CA VAL A 702 25.33 -32.99 17.02
C VAL A 702 25.49 -32.72 15.52
N THR A 703 26.69 -32.31 15.12
CA THR A 703 26.98 -32.02 13.70
C THR A 703 27.32 -33.30 12.94
N PHE A 704 26.76 -33.40 11.74
CA PHE A 704 27.06 -34.43 10.75
C PHE A 704 27.07 -33.82 9.33
N GLY A 705 27.51 -34.55 8.31
CA GLY A 705 27.66 -34.05 6.95
C GLY A 705 26.40 -33.48 6.27
N GLY A 706 25.21 -33.63 6.86
CA GLY A 706 23.92 -33.15 6.32
C GLY A 706 23.22 -32.10 7.21
N GLY A 707 23.81 -31.68 8.33
CA GLY A 707 23.16 -30.73 9.22
C GLY A 707 23.62 -30.88 10.68
N ARG A 708 22.76 -30.43 11.59
CA ARG A 708 22.95 -30.41 13.03
C ARG A 708 21.68 -30.95 13.70
N ILE A 709 21.84 -31.98 14.54
CA ILE A 709 20.74 -32.64 15.24
C ILE A 709 20.61 -32.00 16.62
N ASP A 710 19.43 -31.49 16.96
CA ASP A 710 19.22 -30.78 18.22
C ASP A 710 19.52 -31.65 19.44
N ARG A 711 19.05 -32.89 19.42
CA ARG A 711 19.31 -33.83 20.52
C ARG A 711 19.29 -35.29 20.06
N VAL A 712 20.26 -36.05 20.50
CA VAL A 712 20.36 -37.50 20.36
C VAL A 712 20.36 -38.17 21.74
N ASP A 713 19.42 -39.07 21.99
CA ASP A 713 19.40 -39.90 23.21
C ASP A 713 19.74 -41.35 22.83
N ILE A 714 20.51 -42.02 23.69
CA ILE A 714 20.84 -43.43 23.49
C ILE A 714 20.44 -44.26 24.70
N MET A 715 20.25 -45.55 24.44
CA MET A 715 20.12 -46.56 25.47
C MET A 715 21.02 -47.75 25.06
N GLU A 716 22.00 -48.09 25.88
CA GLU A 716 22.89 -49.23 25.67
C GLU A 716 22.31 -50.52 26.30
N ASP A 717 22.36 -51.62 25.56
CA ASP A 717 21.94 -52.92 26.03
C ASP A 717 22.90 -53.99 25.43
N GLN A 718 23.71 -54.60 26.25
CA GLN A 718 24.72 -55.62 25.89
C GLN A 718 25.39 -55.38 24.53
N ASN A 719 24.82 -55.97 23.42
CA ASN A 719 25.35 -55.84 22.04
C ASN A 719 24.61 -54.83 21.18
N LYS A 720 23.69 -54.04 21.72
CA LYS A 720 22.84 -53.11 21.00
C LYS A 720 22.93 -51.72 21.56
N VAL A 721 22.80 -50.74 20.70
CA VAL A 721 22.60 -49.32 21.07
C VAL A 721 21.35 -48.81 20.37
N TYR A 722 20.37 -48.41 21.13
CA TYR A 722 19.14 -47.85 20.65
C TYR A 722 19.27 -46.34 20.57
N VAL A 723 18.92 -45.74 19.40
CA VAL A 723 19.09 -44.33 19.12
C VAL A 723 17.74 -43.63 18.96
N LYS A 724 17.50 -42.60 19.71
CA LYS A 724 16.33 -41.72 19.63
C LYS A 724 16.76 -40.32 19.23
N VAL A 725 16.13 -39.72 18.22
CA VAL A 725 16.38 -38.40 17.72
C VAL A 725 15.22 -37.48 18.10
N ILE A 726 15.54 -36.31 18.64
CA ILE A 726 14.55 -35.28 19.00
C ILE A 726 14.97 -33.97 18.35
N ASP A 727 14.01 -33.31 17.69
CA ASP A 727 14.14 -31.99 17.09
C ASP A 727 13.15 -31.03 17.74
N TYR A 728 13.62 -29.89 18.21
CA TYR A 728 12.84 -28.89 18.92
C TYR A 728 12.13 -27.94 17.96
N LYS A 729 10.82 -27.70 18.18
CA LYS A 729 10.02 -26.79 17.35
C LYS A 729 9.28 -25.77 18.24
N THR A 730 9.39 -24.49 17.93
CA THR A 730 8.64 -23.43 18.60
C THR A 730 7.24 -23.22 18.04
N GLY A 731 6.83 -24.02 17.05
CA GLY A 731 5.48 -24.06 16.46
C GLY A 731 4.75 -25.36 16.73
N ASN A 732 3.53 -25.47 16.23
CA ASN A 732 2.76 -26.73 16.25
C ASN A 732 3.15 -27.59 15.04
N THR A 733 4.27 -28.31 15.13
CA THR A 733 4.73 -29.23 14.09
C THR A 733 4.30 -30.64 14.43
N SER A 734 3.70 -31.35 13.48
CA SER A 734 3.37 -32.78 13.60
C SER A 734 4.13 -33.57 12.55
N PHE A 735 4.64 -34.74 12.90
CA PHE A 735 5.24 -35.67 11.96
C PHE A 735 4.14 -36.34 11.12
N ASP A 736 4.31 -36.36 9.80
CA ASP A 736 3.33 -36.92 8.86
C ASP A 736 4.05 -37.67 7.74
N LEU A 737 3.75 -38.95 7.62
CA LEU A 737 4.34 -39.81 6.61
C LEU A 737 3.98 -39.43 5.17
N VAL A 738 2.80 -38.81 4.95
CA VAL A 738 2.42 -38.26 3.63
C VAL A 738 3.33 -37.11 3.24
N TYR A 739 3.63 -36.20 4.18
CA TYR A 739 4.59 -35.11 3.96
C TYR A 739 6.01 -35.67 3.71
N LEU A 740 6.40 -36.72 4.44
CA LEU A 740 7.67 -37.38 4.22
C LEU A 740 7.75 -37.98 2.79
N TYR A 741 6.71 -38.67 2.35
CA TYR A 741 6.62 -39.25 1.00
C TYR A 741 6.77 -38.19 -0.09
N HIS A 742 6.16 -37.05 0.07
CA HIS A 742 6.28 -35.95 -0.89
C HIS A 742 7.59 -35.15 -0.75
N GLY A 743 8.45 -35.48 0.20
CA GLY A 743 9.73 -34.76 0.42
C GLY A 743 9.58 -33.43 1.17
N LEU A 744 8.44 -33.19 1.82
CA LEU A 744 8.11 -31.95 2.54
C LEU A 744 8.50 -31.98 4.03
N GLN A 745 8.83 -33.15 4.57
CA GLN A 745 9.30 -33.37 5.95
C GLN A 745 10.41 -34.43 5.99
N LEU A 746 11.58 -34.14 5.44
CA LEU A 746 12.73 -35.05 5.39
C LEU A 746 13.60 -34.99 6.65
N GLN A 747 13.51 -33.89 7.42
CA GLN A 747 14.44 -33.51 8.47
C GLN A 747 14.69 -34.62 9.49
N LEU A 748 13.66 -35.17 10.11
CA LEU A 748 13.82 -36.22 11.15
C LEU A 748 14.47 -37.49 10.64
N MET A 749 14.17 -37.94 9.42
CA MET A 749 14.76 -39.14 8.86
C MET A 749 16.23 -38.93 8.42
N ILE A 750 16.55 -37.73 7.91
CA ILE A 750 17.94 -37.33 7.62
C ILE A 750 18.76 -37.31 8.93
N TYR A 751 18.20 -36.77 9.99
CA TYR A 751 18.82 -36.73 11.30
C TYR A 751 19.01 -38.10 11.90
N LEU A 752 18.03 -39.00 11.77
CA LEU A 752 18.16 -40.37 12.20
C LEU A 752 19.31 -41.10 11.45
N ASP A 753 19.35 -40.98 10.12
CA ASP A 753 20.44 -41.60 9.32
C ASP A 753 21.81 -41.05 9.74
N GLY A 754 21.91 -39.73 10.03
CA GLY A 754 23.09 -39.10 10.55
C GLY A 754 23.49 -39.59 11.94
N ALA A 755 22.54 -39.67 12.88
CA ALA A 755 22.75 -40.14 14.23
C ALA A 755 23.22 -41.64 14.24
N LEU A 756 22.55 -42.48 13.47
CA LEU A 756 22.94 -43.88 13.36
C LEU A 756 24.40 -44.05 12.87
N ARG A 757 24.81 -43.24 11.87
CA ARG A 757 26.20 -43.27 11.38
C ARG A 757 27.21 -42.72 12.39
N VAL A 758 26.85 -41.72 13.16
CA VAL A 758 27.71 -41.15 14.23
C VAL A 758 27.90 -42.18 15.35
N GLU A 759 26.81 -42.80 15.81
CA GLU A 759 26.87 -43.80 16.88
C GLU A 759 27.52 -45.11 16.43
N GLN A 760 27.37 -45.52 15.15
CA GLN A 760 28.08 -46.68 14.61
C GLN A 760 29.61 -46.51 14.66
N LYS A 761 30.11 -45.30 14.50
CA LYS A 761 31.55 -44.98 14.65
C LYS A 761 32.03 -45.05 16.10
N LYS A 762 31.19 -44.68 17.07
CA LYS A 762 31.47 -44.72 18.49
C LYS A 762 31.43 -46.15 19.04
N TYR A 763 30.47 -46.95 18.52
CA TYR A 763 30.21 -48.33 18.94
C TYR A 763 30.38 -49.33 17.78
N PRO A 764 31.63 -49.55 17.27
CA PRO A 764 31.83 -50.35 16.06
C PRO A 764 31.45 -51.81 16.24
N ASP A 765 31.48 -52.35 17.46
CA ASP A 765 31.18 -53.74 17.79
C ASP A 765 29.72 -53.98 18.21
N LYS A 766 28.89 -52.93 18.25
CA LYS A 766 27.48 -53.04 18.64
C LYS A 766 26.55 -52.79 17.48
N GLU A 767 25.38 -53.41 17.52
CA GLU A 767 24.32 -53.18 16.58
C GLU A 767 23.60 -51.84 16.93
N ILE A 768 23.58 -50.91 15.99
CA ILE A 768 22.89 -49.61 16.20
C ILE A 768 21.47 -49.74 15.66
N ILE A 769 20.47 -49.47 16.50
CA ILE A 769 19.06 -49.68 16.21
C ILE A 769 18.29 -48.37 16.37
N PRO A 770 17.47 -47.97 15.37
CA PRO A 770 16.61 -46.79 15.52
C PRO A 770 15.50 -47.07 16.54
N ALA A 771 15.36 -46.28 17.57
CA ALA A 771 14.29 -46.35 18.56
C ALA A 771 13.11 -45.47 18.23
N GLY A 772 13.36 -44.29 17.65
CA GLY A 772 12.31 -43.36 17.23
C GLY A 772 12.86 -42.01 16.83
N VAL A 773 11.97 -41.23 16.20
CA VAL A 773 12.22 -39.86 15.78
C VAL A 773 11.07 -38.98 16.23
N PHE A 774 11.39 -37.78 16.77
CA PHE A 774 10.38 -36.94 17.41
C PHE A 774 10.57 -35.47 17.12
N TYR A 775 9.45 -34.77 16.93
CA TYR A 775 9.33 -33.34 17.17
C TYR A 775 8.89 -33.08 18.61
N TYR A 776 9.59 -32.22 19.31
CA TYR A 776 9.18 -31.69 20.59
C TYR A 776 8.74 -30.23 20.42
N ASN A 777 7.43 -29.97 20.56
CA ASN A 777 6.89 -28.63 20.43
C ASN A 777 7.08 -27.83 21.72
N ILE A 778 7.97 -26.82 21.67
CA ILE A 778 8.25 -25.91 22.78
C ILE A 778 7.07 -24.95 22.93
N LYS A 779 6.29 -25.12 23.98
CA LYS A 779 5.09 -24.32 24.27
C LYS A 779 4.82 -24.22 25.77
N ASP A 780 4.00 -23.25 26.17
CA ASP A 780 3.46 -23.13 27.52
C ASP A 780 1.95 -23.39 27.42
N PRO A 781 1.54 -24.67 27.56
CA PRO A 781 0.14 -25.03 27.37
C PRO A 781 -0.73 -24.56 28.52
N MET A 782 -1.97 -24.19 28.21
CA MET A 782 -3.02 -24.01 29.20
C MET A 782 -3.76 -25.34 29.35
N ILE A 783 -3.93 -25.78 30.62
CA ILE A 783 -4.69 -26.98 30.96
C ILE A 783 -6.04 -26.60 31.55
N GLN A 784 -7.04 -27.44 31.33
CA GLN A 784 -8.39 -27.30 31.92
C GLN A 784 -8.50 -28.24 33.10
N GLU A 785 -7.95 -27.83 34.25
CA GLU A 785 -8.10 -28.54 35.51
C GLU A 785 -8.95 -27.73 36.50
N LYS A 786 -9.51 -28.39 37.51
CA LYS A 786 -10.24 -27.72 38.60
C LYS A 786 -9.30 -26.81 39.40
N ILE A 787 -9.81 -25.72 39.94
CA ILE A 787 -9.01 -24.75 40.69
C ILE A 787 -8.34 -25.38 41.92
N ASP A 788 -8.90 -26.44 42.46
CA ASP A 788 -8.45 -27.23 43.62
C ASP A 788 -7.74 -28.54 43.24
N ALA A 789 -7.34 -28.69 41.97
CA ALA A 789 -6.57 -29.85 41.51
C ALA A 789 -5.22 -29.92 42.22
N ASP A 790 -4.80 -31.14 42.61
CA ASP A 790 -3.50 -31.36 43.21
C ASP A 790 -2.33 -31.18 42.23
N VAL A 791 -1.14 -31.03 42.74
CA VAL A 791 0.07 -30.79 41.90
C VAL A 791 0.32 -31.95 40.94
N GLU A 792 -0.03 -33.17 41.32
CA GLU A 792 0.13 -34.36 40.47
C GLU A 792 -0.80 -34.35 39.26
N ALA A 793 -2.08 -34.00 39.47
CA ALA A 793 -3.04 -33.85 38.38
C ALA A 793 -2.65 -32.74 37.42
N VAL A 794 -2.22 -31.59 37.93
CA VAL A 794 -1.68 -30.48 37.10
C VAL A 794 -0.46 -30.93 36.30
N SER A 795 0.48 -31.63 36.91
CA SER A 795 1.67 -32.16 36.24
C SER A 795 1.32 -33.15 35.13
N ALA A 796 0.38 -34.07 35.39
CA ALA A 796 -0.09 -35.05 34.41
C ALA A 796 -0.79 -34.38 33.22
N GLY A 797 -1.63 -33.38 33.50
CA GLY A 797 -2.28 -32.56 32.46
C GLY A 797 -1.26 -31.84 31.58
N LEU A 798 -0.26 -31.22 32.16
CA LEU A 798 0.81 -30.54 31.42
C LEU A 798 1.63 -31.51 30.58
N MET A 799 2.02 -32.68 31.13
CA MET A 799 2.77 -33.69 30.37
C MET A 799 2.02 -34.24 29.17
N LYS A 800 0.71 -34.41 29.30
CA LYS A 800 -0.17 -34.80 28.17
C LYS A 800 -0.13 -33.78 27.02
N GLU A 801 -0.17 -32.49 27.33
CA GLU A 801 -0.09 -31.40 26.34
C GLU A 801 1.32 -31.24 25.73
N LEU A 802 2.37 -31.62 26.49
CA LEU A 802 3.77 -31.54 26.08
C LEU A 802 4.29 -32.87 25.50
N LYS A 803 3.40 -33.75 25.11
CA LYS A 803 3.70 -35.03 24.48
C LYS A 803 4.46 -34.85 23.18
N MET A 804 5.52 -35.61 22.96
CA MET A 804 6.27 -35.66 21.71
C MET A 804 5.43 -36.18 20.56
N ASN A 805 5.69 -35.69 19.36
CA ASN A 805 5.05 -36.15 18.12
C ASN A 805 6.12 -36.75 17.20
N GLY A 806 5.88 -37.95 16.66
CA GLY A 806 6.90 -38.63 15.85
C GLY A 806 6.56 -40.07 15.54
N LEU A 807 7.57 -40.87 15.25
CA LEU A 807 7.46 -42.27 14.91
C LEU A 807 8.33 -43.11 15.85
N VAL A 808 7.79 -44.16 16.43
CA VAL A 808 8.43 -45.04 17.41
C VAL A 808 8.60 -46.46 16.85
N GLN A 809 9.67 -47.13 17.20
CA GLN A 809 9.85 -48.52 16.81
C GLN A 809 8.77 -49.40 17.49
N ALA A 810 8.12 -50.25 16.70
CA ALA A 810 7.01 -51.12 17.12
C ALA A 810 7.50 -52.34 17.94
N ASP A 811 8.24 -52.10 19.02
CA ASP A 811 8.69 -53.07 19.99
C ASP A 811 8.13 -52.71 21.37
N PRO A 812 7.19 -53.48 21.93
CA PRO A 812 6.58 -53.15 23.22
C PRO A 812 7.57 -53.00 24.36
N GLU A 813 8.62 -53.84 24.42
CA GLU A 813 9.61 -53.78 25.47
C GLU A 813 10.43 -52.46 25.38
N LEU A 814 10.87 -52.14 24.17
CA LEU A 814 11.57 -50.88 23.89
C LEU A 814 10.74 -49.66 24.20
N VAL A 815 9.43 -49.68 23.89
CA VAL A 815 8.49 -48.62 24.20
C VAL A 815 8.38 -48.35 25.69
N TYR A 816 8.24 -49.39 26.53
CA TYR A 816 8.18 -49.24 27.99
C TYR A 816 9.53 -48.81 28.57
N ARG A 817 10.67 -49.21 28.01
CA ARG A 817 11.99 -48.71 28.38
C ARG A 817 12.24 -47.26 27.94
N MET A 818 11.50 -46.79 26.91
CA MET A 818 11.57 -45.38 26.48
C MET A 818 10.70 -44.49 27.35
N ASP A 819 9.50 -44.94 27.73
CA ASP A 819 8.58 -44.22 28.63
C ASP A 819 7.63 -45.23 29.32
N SER A 820 7.91 -45.51 30.58
CA SER A 820 7.13 -46.46 31.38
C SER A 820 5.68 -45.96 31.60
N SER A 821 5.44 -44.64 31.55
CA SER A 821 4.13 -44.02 31.74
C SER A 821 3.31 -43.90 30.43
N LEU A 822 3.95 -44.02 29.26
CA LEU A 822 3.39 -43.78 27.94
C LEU A 822 2.82 -42.35 27.79
N GLY A 823 3.20 -41.44 28.69
CA GLY A 823 2.70 -40.04 28.73
C GLY A 823 3.38 -39.10 27.76
N SER A 824 4.64 -39.39 27.42
CA SER A 824 5.50 -38.46 26.63
C SER A 824 5.65 -38.85 25.15
N ILE A 825 5.28 -40.08 24.76
CA ILE A 825 5.46 -40.60 23.39
C ILE A 825 4.11 -40.92 22.72
N PRO A 826 4.00 -40.87 21.35
CA PRO A 826 2.73 -41.02 20.62
C PRO A 826 2.30 -42.49 20.48
N VAL A 827 2.36 -43.25 21.56
CA VAL A 827 2.01 -44.69 21.58
C VAL A 827 0.96 -44.98 22.65
N ALA A 828 0.10 -45.91 22.37
CA ALA A 828 -0.85 -46.46 23.32
C ALA A 828 -1.12 -47.97 23.01
N PHE A 829 -1.43 -48.73 24.06
CA PHE A 829 -1.72 -50.17 23.93
C PHE A 829 -3.21 -50.50 24.16
N ASN A 830 -3.69 -51.52 23.51
CA ASN A 830 -4.94 -52.18 23.80
C ASN A 830 -4.79 -53.07 25.07
N LYS A 831 -5.92 -53.58 25.59
CA LYS A 831 -5.92 -54.48 26.76
C LYS A 831 -5.20 -55.81 26.50
N ASP A 832 -5.06 -56.24 25.24
CA ASP A 832 -4.37 -57.44 24.81
C ASP A 832 -2.87 -57.24 24.57
N GLY A 833 -2.32 -56.04 24.83
CA GLY A 833 -0.91 -55.72 24.63
C GLY A 833 -0.57 -55.29 23.17
N SER A 834 -1.51 -55.32 22.22
CA SER A 834 -1.31 -54.82 20.88
C SER A 834 -1.31 -53.25 20.83
N PHE A 835 -0.64 -52.66 19.85
CA PHE A 835 -0.69 -51.23 19.63
C PHE A 835 -2.09 -50.77 19.21
N ARG A 836 -2.55 -49.66 19.75
CA ARG A 836 -3.80 -49.03 19.29
C ARG A 836 -3.62 -48.49 17.88
N LYS A 837 -4.71 -48.42 17.10
CA LYS A 837 -4.73 -47.91 15.73
C LYS A 837 -4.19 -46.49 15.58
N ASN A 838 -4.30 -45.66 16.61
CA ASN A 838 -3.80 -44.30 16.61
C ASN A 838 -2.38 -44.18 17.15
N SER A 839 -1.68 -45.27 17.40
CA SER A 839 -0.27 -45.28 17.79
C SER A 839 0.61 -44.98 16.55
N SER A 840 1.55 -44.06 16.68
CA SER A 840 2.53 -43.77 15.63
C SER A 840 3.75 -44.68 15.74
N VAL A 841 3.64 -45.88 15.19
CA VAL A 841 4.67 -46.91 15.28
C VAL A 841 5.03 -47.46 13.92
N ALA A 842 6.29 -47.88 13.76
CA ALA A 842 6.79 -48.62 12.60
C ALA A 842 7.73 -49.75 13.07
N ASP A 843 7.66 -50.91 12.42
CA ASP A 843 8.58 -51.98 12.73
C ASP A 843 10.00 -51.72 12.18
N ARG A 844 10.95 -52.54 12.54
CA ARG A 844 12.35 -52.41 12.13
C ARG A 844 12.52 -52.41 10.60
N THR A 845 11.73 -53.24 9.90
CA THR A 845 11.75 -53.36 8.45
C THR A 845 11.23 -52.06 7.82
N GLN A 846 10.15 -51.53 8.37
CA GLN A 846 9.56 -50.28 7.93
C GLN A 846 10.54 -49.11 8.13
N PHE A 847 11.25 -48.99 9.27
CA PHE A 847 12.31 -48.01 9.44
C PHE A 847 13.42 -48.14 8.41
N ALA A 848 13.83 -49.35 8.07
CA ALA A 848 14.83 -49.60 7.02
C ALA A 848 14.30 -49.20 5.62
N VAL A 849 13.02 -49.46 5.32
CA VAL A 849 12.36 -49.01 4.07
C VAL A 849 12.33 -47.47 4.01
N LEU A 850 11.88 -46.81 5.06
CA LEU A 850 11.90 -45.33 5.14
C LEU A 850 13.30 -44.75 4.93
N GLY A 851 14.32 -45.34 5.55
CA GLY A 851 15.71 -44.92 5.38
C GLY A 851 16.21 -45.05 3.94
N ARG A 852 15.87 -46.19 3.24
CA ARG A 852 16.18 -46.34 1.81
C ARG A 852 15.42 -45.33 0.96
N TYR A 853 14.13 -45.24 1.17
CA TYR A 853 13.25 -44.29 0.45
C TYR A 853 13.77 -42.84 0.54
N VAL A 854 14.07 -42.37 1.75
CA VAL A 854 14.56 -41.00 1.95
C VAL A 854 15.88 -40.78 1.22
N ARG A 855 16.82 -41.70 1.26
CA ARG A 855 18.06 -41.62 0.47
C ARG A 855 17.80 -41.50 -1.04
N THR A 856 16.93 -42.36 -1.59
CA THR A 856 16.51 -42.30 -2.98
C THR A 856 15.85 -40.97 -3.32
N LYS A 857 14.97 -40.46 -2.43
CA LYS A 857 14.29 -39.16 -2.60
C LYS A 857 15.26 -37.98 -2.61
N ILE A 858 16.24 -38.02 -1.73
CA ILE A 858 17.31 -36.98 -1.67
C ILE A 858 18.09 -36.96 -2.99
N GLU A 859 18.49 -38.14 -3.50
CA GLU A 859 19.24 -38.20 -4.76
C GLU A 859 18.39 -37.79 -5.97
N LYS A 860 17.10 -38.09 -6.01
CA LYS A 860 16.17 -37.57 -7.02
C LYS A 860 16.07 -36.05 -6.99
N ILE A 861 15.83 -35.47 -5.80
CA ILE A 861 15.78 -34.01 -5.63
C ILE A 861 17.10 -33.33 -6.03
N ARG A 862 18.22 -33.95 -5.63
CA ARG A 862 19.56 -33.47 -5.97
C ARG A 862 19.83 -33.48 -7.47
N SER A 863 19.44 -34.57 -8.15
CA SER A 863 19.55 -34.68 -9.60
C SER A 863 18.74 -33.58 -10.30
N SER A 864 17.47 -33.39 -9.94
CA SER A 864 16.63 -32.33 -10.50
C SER A 864 17.21 -30.94 -10.29
N ILE A 865 17.75 -30.62 -9.09
CA ILE A 865 18.44 -29.34 -8.81
C ILE A 865 19.65 -29.14 -9.74
N LEU A 866 20.49 -30.20 -9.95
CA LEU A 866 21.69 -30.13 -10.79
C LEU A 866 21.38 -30.18 -12.28
N GLU A 867 20.24 -30.73 -12.68
CA GLU A 867 19.71 -30.67 -14.04
C GLU A 867 19.13 -29.28 -14.38
N GLY A 868 18.91 -28.45 -13.37
CA GLY A 868 18.53 -27.06 -13.57
C GLY A 868 17.01 -26.82 -13.48
N ASP A 869 16.26 -27.71 -12.83
CA ASP A 869 14.85 -27.49 -12.58
C ASP A 869 14.64 -26.28 -11.67
N ALA A 870 14.05 -25.24 -12.24
CA ALA A 870 13.67 -23.99 -11.56
C ALA A 870 12.20 -23.66 -11.84
N GLU A 871 11.38 -24.69 -12.09
CA GLU A 871 9.98 -24.53 -12.47
C GLU A 871 9.14 -23.89 -11.36
N VAL A 872 8.24 -22.96 -11.74
CA VAL A 872 7.19 -22.45 -10.85
C VAL A 872 6.14 -23.54 -10.67
N SER A 873 6.38 -24.43 -9.73
CA SER A 873 5.56 -25.64 -9.49
C SER A 873 5.21 -25.82 -8.01
N PRO A 874 4.46 -24.86 -7.39
CA PRO A 874 4.10 -24.96 -5.98
C PRO A 874 3.19 -26.17 -5.72
N TYR A 875 3.43 -26.89 -4.59
CA TYR A 875 2.55 -27.98 -4.19
C TYR A 875 1.23 -27.52 -3.62
N GLU A 876 0.19 -28.37 -3.75
CA GLU A 876 -1.07 -28.28 -3.00
C GLU A 876 -1.40 -29.66 -2.42
N LEU A 877 -1.62 -29.72 -1.10
CA LEU A 877 -2.01 -30.93 -0.39
C LEU A 877 -3.19 -30.61 0.55
N GLY A 878 -4.39 -31.00 0.16
CA GLY A 878 -5.61 -30.65 0.86
C GLY A 878 -5.84 -29.12 0.87
N LYS A 879 -5.83 -28.50 2.06
CA LYS A 879 -5.99 -27.03 2.22
C LYS A 879 -4.65 -26.29 2.31
N LYS A 880 -3.53 -27.01 2.31
CA LYS A 880 -2.20 -26.39 2.46
C LYS A 880 -1.50 -26.32 1.11
N ASN A 881 -0.80 -25.25 0.85
CA ASN A 881 -0.01 -25.08 -0.36
C ASN A 881 1.31 -24.33 -0.06
N ALA A 882 2.22 -24.37 -1.02
CA ALA A 882 3.55 -23.77 -0.91
C ALA A 882 3.52 -22.23 -0.90
N CYS A 883 2.46 -21.59 -1.41
CA CYS A 883 2.39 -20.16 -1.63
C CYS A 883 1.92 -19.38 -0.39
N THR A 884 1.20 -20.00 0.56
CA THR A 884 0.57 -19.30 1.71
C THR A 884 1.53 -18.43 2.50
N TYR A 885 2.79 -18.86 2.67
CA TYR A 885 3.84 -18.14 3.39
C TYR A 885 5.11 -17.96 2.56
N CYS A 886 4.98 -17.92 1.23
CA CYS A 886 6.13 -17.77 0.36
C CYS A 886 6.53 -16.29 0.24
N PRO A 887 7.77 -15.90 0.62
CA PRO A 887 8.22 -14.52 0.52
C PRO A 887 8.42 -14.05 -0.93
N TYR A 888 8.38 -14.96 -1.89
CA TYR A 888 8.66 -14.67 -3.30
C TYR A 888 7.41 -14.51 -4.18
N MET A 889 6.21 -14.44 -3.61
CA MET A 889 4.96 -14.33 -4.39
C MET A 889 4.95 -13.14 -5.36
N THR A 890 5.53 -12.02 -4.95
CA THR A 890 5.61 -10.81 -5.78
C THR A 890 6.63 -10.90 -6.92
N VAL A 891 7.48 -11.93 -6.93
CA VAL A 891 8.56 -12.12 -7.92
C VAL A 891 8.27 -13.28 -8.86
N CYS A 892 7.59 -14.35 -8.38
CA CYS A 892 7.45 -15.59 -9.13
C CYS A 892 6.42 -15.53 -10.27
N GLY A 893 5.51 -14.55 -10.28
CA GLY A 893 4.49 -14.40 -11.32
C GLY A 893 3.44 -15.53 -11.36
N PHE A 894 3.36 -16.41 -10.35
CA PHE A 894 2.36 -17.47 -10.27
C PHE A 894 0.95 -16.90 -10.19
N ASP A 895 0.18 -17.05 -11.26
CA ASP A 895 -1.23 -16.66 -11.32
C ASP A 895 -2.02 -17.75 -12.06
N ARG A 896 -2.99 -18.37 -11.39
CA ARG A 896 -3.83 -19.43 -11.93
C ARG A 896 -4.75 -19.00 -13.07
N ARG A 897 -4.90 -17.70 -13.30
CA ARG A 897 -5.64 -17.15 -14.47
C ARG A 897 -4.81 -17.24 -15.75
N LEU A 898 -3.50 -17.41 -15.63
CA LEU A 898 -2.60 -17.55 -16.77
C LEU A 898 -2.44 -19.03 -17.13
N SER A 899 -2.45 -19.31 -18.44
CA SER A 899 -2.29 -20.66 -18.95
C SER A 899 -0.97 -21.30 -18.51
N GLY A 900 -1.01 -22.53 -18.03
CA GLY A 900 0.15 -23.30 -17.59
C GLY A 900 0.57 -23.11 -16.14
N TYR A 901 -0.05 -22.20 -15.38
CA TYR A 901 0.19 -22.04 -13.94
C TYR A 901 -0.84 -22.81 -13.12
N GLU A 902 -0.44 -23.97 -12.62
CA GLU A 902 -1.27 -24.81 -11.76
C GLU A 902 -0.50 -25.25 -10.52
N PHE A 903 -1.24 -25.53 -9.43
CA PHE A 903 -0.66 -26.22 -8.29
C PHE A 903 -0.37 -27.68 -8.65
N ARG A 904 0.80 -28.17 -8.28
CA ARG A 904 1.13 -29.58 -8.28
C ARG A 904 0.34 -30.27 -7.17
N ARG A 905 -0.82 -30.83 -7.52
CA ARG A 905 -1.71 -31.51 -6.58
C ARG A 905 -1.09 -32.82 -6.12
N LEU A 906 -0.77 -32.89 -4.83
CA LEU A 906 -0.19 -34.05 -4.21
C LEU A 906 -1.30 -35.00 -3.71
N LYS A 907 -1.10 -36.29 -3.93
CA LYS A 907 -2.05 -37.32 -3.47
C LYS A 907 -1.97 -37.44 -1.95
N ASN A 908 -3.13 -37.43 -1.31
CA ASN A 908 -3.26 -37.82 0.10
C ASN A 908 -3.51 -39.32 0.15
N PHE A 909 -2.61 -40.04 0.83
CA PHE A 909 -2.67 -41.52 0.90
C PHE A 909 -3.31 -41.98 2.21
N SER A 910 -3.99 -43.12 2.20
CA SER A 910 -4.25 -43.85 3.43
C SER A 910 -2.96 -44.57 3.91
N ASP A 911 -2.89 -44.93 5.19
CA ASP A 911 -1.68 -45.57 5.76
C ASP A 911 -1.27 -46.83 5.00
N GLU A 912 -2.22 -47.68 4.59
CA GLU A 912 -1.93 -48.91 3.85
C GLU A 912 -1.40 -48.65 2.43
N GLU A 913 -1.99 -47.67 1.73
CA GLU A 913 -1.50 -47.27 0.41
C GLU A 913 -0.10 -46.65 0.50
N LEU A 914 0.14 -45.89 1.56
CA LEU A 914 1.40 -45.20 1.76
C LEU A 914 2.56 -46.13 2.01
N TRP A 915 2.39 -47.15 2.86
CA TRP A 915 3.42 -48.20 3.06
C TRP A 915 3.73 -48.98 1.79
N LYS A 916 2.71 -49.38 1.02
CA LYS A 916 2.91 -50.00 -0.29
C LYS A 916 3.66 -49.09 -1.27
N ALA A 917 3.44 -47.77 -1.20
CA ALA A 917 4.14 -46.80 -2.03
C ALA A 917 5.62 -46.65 -1.61
N PHE A 918 5.90 -46.63 -0.32
CA PHE A 918 7.28 -46.62 0.20
C PHE A 918 8.05 -47.88 -0.23
N ASP A 919 7.47 -49.08 -0.08
CA ASP A 919 8.10 -50.35 -0.48
C ASP A 919 8.48 -50.29 -1.97
N ARG A 920 7.52 -49.92 -2.82
CA ARG A 920 7.73 -49.88 -4.27
C ARG A 920 8.80 -48.88 -4.72
N GLU A 921 8.91 -47.73 -4.06
CA GLU A 921 9.91 -46.73 -4.44
C GLU A 921 11.26 -46.87 -3.70
N ALA A 922 11.33 -47.75 -2.69
CA ALA A 922 12.57 -48.10 -1.99
C ALA A 922 13.34 -49.25 -2.66
N GLU A 923 12.67 -50.01 -3.55
CA GLU A 923 13.29 -50.99 -4.46
C GLU A 923 13.95 -50.23 -5.66
#